data_139bd4a919f7e239e5bad503043e2361
#
_entry.id   139bd4a919f7e239e5bad503043e2361
#
_cell.length_a   1.000
_cell.length_b   1.000
_cell.length_c   1.000
_cell.angle_alpha   90.00
_cell.angle_beta   90.00
_cell.angle_gamma   90.00
#
_symmetry.space_group_name_H-M   'P 1'
#
loop_
_entity.id
_entity.type
_entity.pdbx_description
1 polymer ?
#
loop_
_entity_poly.entity_id
_entity_poly.type
_entity_poly.pdbx_seq_one_letter_code
_entity_poly.pdbx_strand_id
1 'polypeptide(L)'
;MDFIKNKAEPDNYRFAVVGNIENSIEIFDNRILKDLTEQQVDFIISTGNNLRDGDESKYRVFYRTLEKMNIPFLTAIGPREIADGGNENFYKYFGPFYFSFELGDSYFIFLDTTENTNLNWQKQWLQSELSEALEFENRFVIMNKTPLEIDTEYLLNDRKNYIESEELRNFYQNIFAEYNVDSVFSSNIAIYHREKINGVDYVVSGGAGGDLIFDNEKSFYHYLLVDVNGDEVALSVENLENYPGSFSKLIVSLWVSLQSFFYANYINILLVLFIGLTIFYILHREINKEVDYYRDFAYADEQITEEKLKIAMFTNNYFPVIGGVPISIKRLAKALRDRGHQVKIFAPDYQQKTDDESNIIRCKSIYHYEESGLEFPVTNIFSPQIKKDFLAGDFDLVHAHHPFWLGNKGRKLAEKNNLPLAFTYHTRLEKYSHYVPDILFMRKFFKNRLSHFLIRNFANKTDAVFAPTRSTKEYLRNVGVSRYIKVMPTGIDFDYYEYPDQEITQLRTELIEDSKHLLISVSRLSKEKNLYFLLDGIKNLKENTELNFKLIIIGSGSEKENIKKFIRDNNLKDYIKLIGAVDYRKIARYYLAADLFVFDSTTETQGMVLLEAMAGYNPVVAVKSSGIDDVIENGYNGYKTEADPAKWSFRIEELLTEQKLYQQSSENARKMAESYSIEEMGEAAEKLYYKILQLKKYQ
;
A
#
# COMPACT_ATOMS: atom_id res chain seq x y z
N MET A 1 -14.65 46.64 -20.32
CA MET A 1 -15.36 47.63 -21.19
C MET A 1 -14.48 48.81 -21.52
N ASP A 2 -14.02 49.60 -20.55
CA ASP A 2 -13.17 50.76 -20.78
C ASP A 2 -11.91 50.44 -21.62
N PHE A 3 -11.35 49.29 -21.52
CA PHE A 3 -10.18 48.86 -22.27
C PHE A 3 -10.52 48.60 -23.74
N ILE A 4 -11.69 48.05 -24.08
CA ILE A 4 -12.17 47.89 -25.45
C ILE A 4 -12.45 49.23 -26.08
N LYS A 5 -13.18 50.09 -25.37
CA LYS A 5 -13.51 51.48 -25.85
C LYS A 5 -12.27 52.35 -26.09
N ASN A 6 -11.14 52.02 -25.43
CA ASN A 6 -9.87 52.75 -25.61
C ASN A 6 -8.98 52.15 -26.73
N LYS A 7 -9.24 50.92 -27.16
CA LYS A 7 -8.40 50.22 -28.12
C LYS A 7 -9.02 50.15 -29.53
N ALA A 8 -10.33 49.92 -29.59
CA ALA A 8 -11.04 49.85 -30.88
C ALA A 8 -11.44 51.27 -31.35
N GLU A 9 -11.28 51.53 -32.65
CA GLU A 9 -11.89 52.73 -33.26
C GLU A 9 -13.41 52.50 -33.34
N PRO A 10 -14.24 53.46 -32.92
CA PRO A 10 -15.68 53.23 -32.74
C PRO A 10 -16.41 52.66 -33.95
N ASP A 11 -16.01 53.07 -35.14
CA ASP A 11 -16.69 52.71 -36.40
C ASP A 11 -15.87 51.77 -37.33
N ASN A 12 -14.68 51.34 -36.85
CA ASN A 12 -13.81 50.47 -37.63
C ASN A 12 -12.99 49.59 -36.70
N TYR A 13 -13.45 48.38 -36.47
CA TYR A 13 -12.79 47.44 -35.59
C TYR A 13 -12.96 46.00 -36.08
N ARG A 14 -12.05 45.12 -35.59
CA ARG A 14 -12.04 43.70 -35.88
C ARG A 14 -12.17 42.93 -34.57
N PHE A 15 -13.13 42.01 -34.49
CA PHE A 15 -13.22 41.09 -33.37
C PHE A 15 -13.22 39.64 -33.82
N ALA A 16 -12.73 38.75 -32.95
CA ALA A 16 -12.80 37.31 -33.19
C ALA A 16 -13.94 36.68 -32.38
N VAL A 17 -14.59 35.66 -32.98
CA VAL A 17 -15.55 34.82 -32.26
C VAL A 17 -14.98 33.41 -32.12
N VAL A 18 -14.95 32.91 -30.88
CA VAL A 18 -14.46 31.60 -30.51
C VAL A 18 -15.48 30.88 -29.63
N GLY A 19 -15.45 29.55 -29.62
CA GLY A 19 -16.33 28.75 -28.74
C GLY A 19 -15.85 27.34 -28.58
N ASN A 20 -16.23 26.69 -27.49
CA ASN A 20 -15.77 25.35 -27.13
C ASN A 20 -14.25 25.26 -27.00
N ILE A 21 -13.63 26.15 -26.25
CA ILE A 21 -12.18 26.18 -26.03
C ILE A 21 -11.73 25.01 -25.13
N GLU A 22 -12.48 24.69 -24.09
CA GLU A 22 -12.29 23.55 -23.19
C GLU A 22 -10.88 23.44 -22.57
N ASN A 23 -10.28 24.56 -22.16
CA ASN A 23 -8.90 24.66 -21.67
C ASN A 23 -7.85 24.10 -22.65
N SER A 24 -8.07 24.27 -23.94
CA SER A 24 -7.20 23.74 -24.97
C SER A 24 -5.91 24.57 -25.12
N ILE A 25 -4.81 24.05 -24.57
CA ILE A 25 -3.49 24.69 -24.68
C ILE A 25 -2.98 24.59 -26.13
N GLU A 26 -3.19 23.47 -26.81
CA GLU A 26 -2.60 23.21 -28.11
C GLU A 26 -3.27 23.97 -29.25
N ILE A 27 -4.59 24.07 -29.22
CA ILE A 27 -5.36 24.75 -30.27
C ILE A 27 -5.57 26.21 -29.90
N PHE A 28 -6.15 26.47 -28.73
CA PHE A 28 -6.48 27.85 -28.36
C PHE A 28 -5.22 28.64 -27.98
N ASP A 29 -4.44 28.21 -26.98
CA ASP A 29 -3.32 29.00 -26.45
C ASP A 29 -2.16 29.08 -27.46
N ASN A 30 -1.78 27.98 -28.12
CA ASN A 30 -0.58 27.94 -28.97
C ASN A 30 -0.82 28.32 -30.43
N ARG A 31 -2.07 28.27 -30.92
CA ARG A 31 -2.40 28.59 -32.33
C ARG A 31 -3.36 29.75 -32.43
N ILE A 32 -4.61 29.61 -31.98
CA ILE A 32 -5.62 30.65 -32.18
C ILE A 32 -5.15 31.99 -31.60
N LEU A 33 -4.67 32.01 -30.35
CA LEU A 33 -4.20 33.27 -29.74
C LEU A 33 -3.01 33.89 -30.49
N LYS A 34 -2.14 33.09 -31.05
CA LYS A 34 -1.02 33.56 -31.84
C LYS A 34 -1.51 34.19 -33.15
N ASP A 35 -2.39 33.47 -33.83
CA ASP A 35 -2.99 33.97 -35.08
C ASP A 35 -3.78 35.27 -34.84
N LEU A 36 -4.59 35.34 -33.80
CA LEU A 36 -5.35 36.53 -33.42
C LEU A 36 -4.44 37.75 -33.11
N THR A 37 -3.28 37.48 -32.52
CA THR A 37 -2.27 38.52 -32.30
C THR A 37 -1.67 39.04 -33.59
N GLU A 38 -1.39 38.13 -34.53
CA GLU A 38 -0.87 38.48 -35.86
C GLU A 38 -1.92 39.20 -36.73
N GLN A 39 -3.20 38.83 -36.57
CA GLN A 39 -4.35 39.46 -37.27
C GLN A 39 -4.76 40.82 -36.69
N GLN A 40 -4.10 41.29 -35.60
CA GLN A 40 -4.38 42.57 -34.95
C GLN A 40 -5.84 42.74 -34.52
N VAL A 41 -6.42 41.68 -33.91
CA VAL A 41 -7.79 41.67 -33.39
C VAL A 41 -7.90 42.61 -32.19
N ASP A 42 -8.94 43.46 -32.17
CA ASP A 42 -9.18 44.43 -31.09
C ASP A 42 -9.70 43.78 -29.81
N PHE A 43 -10.60 42.80 -29.96
CA PHE A 43 -11.09 41.99 -28.86
C PHE A 43 -11.61 40.61 -29.29
N ILE A 44 -11.79 39.72 -28.31
CA ILE A 44 -12.28 38.37 -28.56
C ILE A 44 -13.63 38.19 -27.83
N ILE A 45 -14.60 37.63 -28.54
CA ILE A 45 -15.88 37.18 -28.01
C ILE A 45 -15.87 35.65 -27.94
N SER A 46 -16.08 35.09 -26.78
CA SER A 46 -16.37 33.66 -26.60
C SER A 46 -17.86 33.42 -26.44
N THR A 47 -18.36 32.42 -27.16
CA THR A 47 -19.74 31.95 -27.03
C THR A 47 -19.91 30.88 -25.93
N GLY A 48 -18.90 30.71 -25.05
CA GLY A 48 -18.90 29.80 -23.89
C GLY A 48 -18.27 28.44 -24.12
N ASN A 49 -18.34 27.59 -23.10
CA ASN A 49 -17.61 26.32 -23.02
C ASN A 49 -16.08 26.53 -23.14
N ASN A 50 -15.57 27.54 -22.46
CA ASN A 50 -14.13 27.83 -22.39
C ASN A 50 -13.38 26.81 -21.55
N LEU A 51 -14.06 26.18 -20.58
CA LEU A 51 -13.52 25.26 -19.60
C LEU A 51 -14.06 23.85 -19.83
N ARG A 52 -13.35 22.85 -19.32
CA ARG A 52 -13.81 21.45 -19.34
C ARG A 52 -14.88 21.17 -18.31
N ASP A 53 -14.81 21.83 -17.15
CA ASP A 53 -15.73 21.75 -16.03
C ASP A 53 -15.68 23.04 -15.20
N GLY A 54 -16.59 23.20 -14.24
CA GLY A 54 -16.72 24.39 -13.40
C GLY A 54 -15.77 24.44 -12.18
N ASP A 55 -14.80 23.56 -12.08
CA ASP A 55 -13.82 23.57 -10.98
C ASP A 55 -12.98 24.85 -10.97
N GLU A 56 -12.76 25.43 -9.81
CA GLU A 56 -12.00 26.68 -9.65
C GLU A 56 -10.58 26.60 -10.22
N SER A 57 -9.96 25.42 -10.20
CA SER A 57 -8.63 25.22 -10.75
C SER A 57 -8.58 25.44 -12.28
N LYS A 58 -9.65 25.07 -12.99
CA LYS A 58 -9.78 25.27 -14.45
C LYS A 58 -9.96 26.74 -14.77
N TYR A 59 -10.77 27.44 -13.98
CA TYR A 59 -10.92 28.89 -14.08
C TYR A 59 -9.58 29.61 -13.88
N ARG A 60 -8.82 29.26 -12.85
CA ARG A 60 -7.51 29.88 -12.59
C ARG A 60 -6.52 29.67 -13.73
N VAL A 61 -6.46 28.45 -14.28
CA VAL A 61 -5.55 28.16 -15.41
C VAL A 61 -5.93 28.98 -16.61
N PHE A 62 -7.21 29.00 -16.99
CA PHE A 62 -7.69 29.73 -18.14
C PHE A 62 -7.52 31.25 -17.96
N TYR A 63 -7.91 31.80 -16.82
CA TYR A 63 -7.76 33.21 -16.51
C TYR A 63 -6.30 33.68 -16.59
N ARG A 64 -5.36 32.87 -16.14
CA ARG A 64 -3.92 33.16 -16.29
C ARG A 64 -3.44 33.17 -17.74
N THR A 65 -4.05 32.40 -18.62
CA THR A 65 -3.78 32.49 -20.05
C THR A 65 -4.28 33.83 -20.58
N LEU A 66 -5.49 34.23 -20.20
CA LEU A 66 -6.07 35.52 -20.58
C LEU A 66 -5.26 36.73 -20.05
N GLU A 67 -4.78 36.68 -18.79
CA GLU A 67 -3.93 37.74 -18.21
C GLU A 67 -2.64 38.02 -18.96
N LYS A 68 -2.12 37.01 -19.68
CA LYS A 68 -0.90 37.17 -20.51
C LYS A 68 -1.17 37.79 -21.85
N MET A 69 -2.45 37.90 -22.22
CA MET A 69 -2.87 38.48 -23.50
C MET A 69 -3.09 39.98 -23.33
N ASN A 70 -2.72 40.72 -24.39
CA ASN A 70 -3.05 42.14 -24.51
C ASN A 70 -4.33 42.38 -25.34
N ILE A 71 -5.16 41.33 -25.50
CA ILE A 71 -6.44 41.39 -26.23
C ILE A 71 -7.56 41.17 -25.23
N PRO A 72 -8.55 42.10 -25.13
CA PRO A 72 -9.72 41.95 -24.29
C PRO A 72 -10.50 40.70 -24.65
N PHE A 73 -11.04 40.00 -23.63
CA PHE A 73 -11.80 38.79 -23.80
C PHE A 73 -13.15 38.90 -23.10
N LEU A 74 -14.25 38.75 -23.82
CA LEU A 74 -15.61 38.70 -23.32
C LEU A 74 -16.20 37.33 -23.56
N THR A 75 -17.05 36.83 -22.68
CA THR A 75 -17.60 35.49 -22.80
C THR A 75 -19.06 35.38 -22.42
N ALA A 76 -19.82 34.63 -23.22
CA ALA A 76 -21.08 34.06 -22.75
C ALA A 76 -20.80 32.84 -21.84
N ILE A 77 -21.78 32.48 -21.04
CA ILE A 77 -21.72 31.31 -20.16
C ILE A 77 -22.22 30.06 -20.89
N GLY A 78 -21.55 28.95 -20.71
CA GLY A 78 -21.95 27.64 -21.23
C GLY A 78 -22.20 26.60 -20.13
N PRO A 79 -22.77 25.43 -20.46
CA PRO A 79 -23.05 24.38 -19.50
C PRO A 79 -21.80 23.83 -18.80
N ARG A 80 -20.63 23.91 -19.42
CA ARG A 80 -19.39 23.41 -18.81
C ARG A 80 -18.89 24.33 -17.71
N GLU A 81 -19.07 25.64 -17.85
CA GLU A 81 -18.72 26.63 -16.85
C GLU A 81 -19.49 26.45 -15.55
N ILE A 82 -20.76 26.01 -15.61
CA ILE A 82 -21.63 25.83 -14.42
C ILE A 82 -21.58 24.40 -13.85
N ALA A 83 -20.97 23.45 -14.56
CA ALA A 83 -20.82 22.09 -14.05
C ALA A 83 -20.12 22.10 -12.68
N ASP A 84 -20.42 21.10 -11.84
CA ASP A 84 -19.83 20.93 -10.52
C ASP A 84 -19.94 22.15 -9.59
N GLY A 85 -20.96 22.99 -9.76
CA GLY A 85 -21.21 24.19 -8.96
C GLY A 85 -20.37 25.40 -9.37
N GLY A 86 -19.94 25.48 -10.63
CA GLY A 86 -19.08 26.54 -11.17
C GLY A 86 -19.70 27.93 -11.32
N ASN A 87 -21.00 28.13 -11.02
CA ASN A 87 -21.70 29.41 -11.17
C ASN A 87 -21.01 30.55 -10.39
N GLU A 88 -20.59 30.31 -9.14
CA GLU A 88 -19.90 31.31 -8.32
C GLU A 88 -18.53 31.65 -8.91
N ASN A 89 -17.85 30.64 -9.47
CA ASN A 89 -16.57 30.80 -10.13
C ASN A 89 -16.71 31.64 -11.40
N PHE A 90 -17.75 31.41 -12.23
CA PHE A 90 -17.97 32.20 -13.41
C PHE A 90 -18.16 33.68 -13.05
N TYR A 91 -19.06 33.95 -12.09
CA TYR A 91 -19.30 35.32 -11.66
C TYR A 91 -18.04 36.01 -11.12
N LYS A 92 -17.24 35.29 -10.37
CA LYS A 92 -15.97 35.76 -9.81
C LYS A 92 -14.93 36.16 -10.85
N TYR A 93 -14.80 35.36 -11.92
CA TYR A 93 -13.74 35.52 -12.91
C TYR A 93 -14.18 36.33 -14.15
N PHE A 94 -15.44 36.21 -14.57
CA PHE A 94 -15.93 36.77 -15.81
C PHE A 94 -17.10 37.77 -15.63
N GLY A 95 -17.76 37.78 -14.51
CA GLY A 95 -18.86 38.71 -14.21
C GLY A 95 -20.25 38.11 -14.45
N PRO A 96 -21.26 38.93 -14.82
CA PRO A 96 -22.65 38.50 -14.91
C PRO A 96 -22.90 37.48 -16.01
N PHE A 97 -23.94 36.64 -15.85
CA PHE A 97 -24.28 35.56 -16.78
C PHE A 97 -24.89 36.07 -18.09
N TYR A 98 -25.52 37.26 -18.06
CA TYR A 98 -26.03 37.97 -19.22
C TYR A 98 -25.78 39.46 -19.04
N PHE A 99 -25.48 40.15 -20.11
CA PHE A 99 -25.16 41.58 -20.13
C PHE A 99 -25.16 42.09 -21.58
N SER A 100 -25.13 43.40 -21.72
CA SER A 100 -25.00 44.09 -23.00
C SER A 100 -23.92 45.16 -22.94
N PHE A 101 -23.46 45.59 -24.09
CA PHE A 101 -22.59 46.77 -24.21
C PHE A 101 -22.66 47.39 -25.62
N GLU A 102 -22.27 48.65 -25.67
CA GLU A 102 -22.20 49.46 -26.87
C GLU A 102 -20.76 49.72 -27.27
N LEU A 103 -20.47 49.66 -28.60
CA LEU A 103 -19.19 50.07 -29.19
C LEU A 103 -19.43 50.72 -30.55
N GLY A 104 -19.19 52.02 -30.64
CA GLY A 104 -19.54 52.79 -31.84
C GLY A 104 -21.03 52.64 -32.18
N ASP A 105 -21.30 52.33 -33.45
CA ASP A 105 -22.66 52.09 -33.94
C ASP A 105 -23.10 50.63 -33.81
N SER A 106 -22.50 49.85 -32.87
CA SER A 106 -22.81 48.43 -32.63
C SER A 106 -23.29 48.17 -31.22
N TYR A 107 -24.27 47.26 -31.11
CA TYR A 107 -24.85 46.81 -29.84
C TYR A 107 -24.66 45.31 -29.70
N PHE A 108 -24.07 44.89 -28.56
CA PHE A 108 -23.73 43.48 -28.26
C PHE A 108 -24.58 43.01 -27.07
N ILE A 109 -25.28 41.88 -27.20
CA ILE A 109 -26.12 41.28 -26.20
C ILE A 109 -25.62 39.85 -25.91
N PHE A 110 -25.25 39.60 -24.66
CA PHE A 110 -24.85 38.26 -24.20
C PHE A 110 -26.00 37.62 -23.40
N LEU A 111 -26.34 36.34 -23.75
CA LEU A 111 -27.45 35.63 -23.16
C LEU A 111 -26.96 34.36 -22.42
N ASP A 112 -27.59 34.10 -21.26
CA ASP A 112 -27.46 32.80 -20.59
C ASP A 112 -28.46 31.81 -21.16
N THR A 113 -27.94 30.72 -21.73
CA THR A 113 -28.75 29.61 -22.26
C THR A 113 -28.54 28.32 -21.46
N THR A 114 -27.99 28.42 -20.23
CA THR A 114 -27.72 27.30 -19.35
C THR A 114 -28.87 26.95 -18.40
N GLU A 115 -29.97 27.70 -18.44
CA GLU A 115 -31.13 27.61 -17.53
C GLU A 115 -30.82 28.00 -16.07
N ASN A 116 -29.63 28.59 -15.82
CA ASN A 116 -29.23 29.03 -14.51
C ASN A 116 -29.88 30.37 -14.11
N THR A 117 -30.27 31.17 -15.10
CA THR A 117 -31.00 32.42 -14.96
C THR A 117 -32.50 32.22 -15.12
N ASN A 118 -33.32 32.98 -14.35
CA ASN A 118 -34.76 32.96 -14.54
C ASN A 118 -35.14 33.41 -15.97
N LEU A 119 -35.71 32.54 -16.76
CA LEU A 119 -36.00 32.74 -18.16
C LEU A 119 -36.96 33.93 -18.40
N ASN A 120 -37.95 34.13 -17.54
CA ASN A 120 -38.92 35.21 -17.70
C ASN A 120 -38.27 36.58 -17.46
N TRP A 121 -37.36 36.68 -16.50
CA TRP A 121 -36.60 37.92 -16.27
C TRP A 121 -35.66 38.22 -17.43
N GLN A 122 -34.96 37.20 -17.92
CA GLN A 122 -34.06 37.38 -19.07
C GLN A 122 -34.83 37.76 -20.34
N LYS A 123 -36.00 37.18 -20.58
CA LYS A 123 -36.86 37.57 -21.72
C LYS A 123 -37.30 39.04 -21.65
N GLN A 124 -37.75 39.52 -20.47
CA GLN A 124 -38.13 40.92 -20.28
C GLN A 124 -36.93 41.86 -20.47
N TRP A 125 -35.79 41.52 -19.91
CA TRP A 125 -34.56 42.26 -20.08
C TRP A 125 -34.13 42.29 -21.55
N LEU A 126 -34.13 41.15 -22.23
CA LEU A 126 -33.79 41.08 -23.67
C LEU A 126 -34.68 41.97 -24.52
N GLN A 127 -35.97 42.02 -24.26
CA GLN A 127 -36.88 42.93 -24.98
C GLN A 127 -36.50 44.41 -24.78
N SER A 128 -36.11 44.80 -23.56
CA SER A 128 -35.63 46.13 -23.28
C SER A 128 -34.33 46.44 -24.03
N GLU A 129 -33.37 45.56 -23.97
CA GLU A 129 -32.07 45.74 -24.65
C GLU A 129 -32.21 45.80 -26.16
N LEU A 130 -33.05 44.90 -26.73
CA LEU A 130 -33.29 44.92 -28.20
C LEU A 130 -34.01 46.19 -28.63
N SER A 131 -34.87 46.79 -27.78
CA SER A 131 -35.49 48.08 -28.08
C SER A 131 -34.48 49.23 -28.09
N GLU A 132 -33.51 49.22 -27.15
CA GLU A 132 -32.39 50.17 -27.15
C GLU A 132 -31.45 49.95 -28.32
N ALA A 133 -31.19 48.69 -28.69
CA ALA A 133 -30.36 48.33 -29.83
C ALA A 133 -30.88 48.84 -31.19
N LEU A 134 -32.13 49.19 -31.29
CA LEU A 134 -32.69 49.81 -32.52
C LEU A 134 -32.05 51.16 -32.90
N GLU A 135 -31.43 51.83 -31.94
CA GLU A 135 -30.70 53.09 -32.20
C GLU A 135 -29.32 52.85 -32.84
N PHE A 136 -28.84 51.59 -32.93
CA PHE A 136 -27.55 51.20 -33.45
C PHE A 136 -27.67 50.53 -34.82
N GLU A 137 -26.65 50.72 -35.67
CA GLU A 137 -26.59 50.13 -37.02
C GLU A 137 -26.42 48.59 -36.96
N ASN A 138 -25.50 48.09 -36.10
CA ASN A 138 -25.18 46.69 -35.97
C ASN A 138 -25.62 46.07 -34.66
N ARG A 139 -26.33 44.95 -34.69
CA ARG A 139 -26.89 44.27 -33.53
C ARG A 139 -26.40 42.80 -33.46
N PHE A 140 -25.59 42.49 -32.47
CA PHE A 140 -24.98 41.19 -32.28
C PHE A 140 -25.51 40.50 -31.05
N VAL A 141 -25.97 39.26 -31.17
CA VAL A 141 -26.38 38.41 -30.01
C VAL A 141 -25.39 37.26 -29.87
N ILE A 142 -24.94 37.09 -28.62
CA ILE A 142 -23.97 36.05 -28.25
C ILE A 142 -24.62 35.11 -27.25
N MET A 143 -24.67 33.85 -27.54
CA MET A 143 -25.28 32.80 -26.73
C MET A 143 -24.53 31.49 -26.88
N ASN A 144 -24.61 30.58 -25.90
CA ASN A 144 -23.92 29.29 -26.03
C ASN A 144 -24.72 28.28 -26.87
N LYS A 145 -25.99 28.01 -26.50
CA LYS A 145 -26.86 27.09 -27.26
C LYS A 145 -27.56 27.84 -28.38
N THR A 146 -27.46 27.32 -29.61
CA THR A 146 -28.13 27.89 -30.76
C THR A 146 -29.65 27.72 -30.70
N PRO A 147 -30.46 28.71 -31.22
CA PRO A 147 -31.87 28.53 -31.46
C PRO A 147 -32.21 27.82 -32.79
N LEU A 148 -31.20 27.31 -33.51
CA LEU A 148 -31.40 26.45 -34.67
C LEU A 148 -31.57 25.01 -34.23
N GLU A 149 -32.46 24.29 -34.92
CA GLU A 149 -32.49 22.82 -34.86
C GLU A 149 -31.44 22.26 -35.79
N ILE A 150 -30.37 21.71 -35.22
CA ILE A 150 -29.27 21.11 -35.99
C ILE A 150 -29.48 19.61 -36.04
N ASP A 151 -29.48 19.04 -37.24
CA ASP A 151 -29.53 17.60 -37.44
C ASP A 151 -28.31 16.94 -36.80
N THR A 152 -28.57 16.10 -35.78
CA THR A 152 -27.57 15.48 -34.92
C THR A 152 -27.39 13.98 -35.23
N GLU A 153 -27.76 13.53 -36.43
CA GLU A 153 -27.71 12.11 -36.83
C GLU A 153 -26.36 11.42 -36.57
N TYR A 154 -25.29 12.22 -36.36
CA TYR A 154 -23.91 11.75 -36.07
C TYR A 154 -23.44 12.00 -34.66
N LEU A 155 -24.28 12.48 -33.75
CA LEU A 155 -23.87 12.72 -32.35
C LEU A 155 -24.07 11.46 -31.51
N LEU A 156 -22.99 10.82 -31.10
CA LEU A 156 -22.98 9.61 -30.24
C LEU A 156 -23.50 9.85 -28.79
N ASN A 157 -23.92 11.06 -28.44
CA ASN A 157 -24.46 11.40 -27.13
C ASN A 157 -25.89 11.95 -27.25
N ASP A 158 -26.81 11.41 -26.43
CA ASP A 158 -28.21 11.85 -26.25
C ASP A 158 -28.40 13.31 -25.78
N ARG A 159 -27.36 14.11 -25.72
CA ARG A 159 -27.45 15.53 -25.31
C ARG A 159 -27.71 16.40 -26.54
N LYS A 160 -28.93 16.94 -26.61
CA LYS A 160 -29.24 17.97 -27.58
C LYS A 160 -28.40 19.23 -27.27
N ASN A 161 -27.53 19.59 -28.18
CA ASN A 161 -26.57 20.71 -28.01
C ASN A 161 -27.14 22.06 -28.53
N TYR A 162 -28.44 22.12 -28.76
CA TYR A 162 -29.21 23.33 -29.13
C TYR A 162 -30.34 23.53 -28.12
N ILE A 163 -31.09 24.61 -28.22
CA ILE A 163 -32.24 24.89 -27.35
C ILE A 163 -33.33 23.87 -27.65
N GLU A 164 -33.65 22.99 -26.69
CA GLU A 164 -34.57 21.86 -26.88
C GLU A 164 -36.03 22.28 -27.06
N SER A 165 -36.47 23.31 -26.32
CA SER A 165 -37.86 23.82 -26.39
C SER A 165 -38.11 24.52 -27.71
N GLU A 166 -39.00 23.97 -28.55
CA GLU A 166 -39.43 24.56 -29.79
C GLU A 166 -40.07 25.94 -29.54
N GLU A 167 -40.85 26.09 -28.48
CA GLU A 167 -41.44 27.38 -28.09
C GLU A 167 -40.35 28.43 -27.84
N LEU A 168 -39.26 28.04 -27.17
CA LEU A 168 -38.17 28.93 -26.86
C LEU A 168 -37.31 29.24 -28.09
N ARG A 169 -37.10 28.28 -28.99
CA ARG A 169 -36.45 28.53 -30.28
C ARG A 169 -37.24 29.54 -31.11
N ASN A 170 -38.53 29.30 -31.24
CA ASN A 170 -39.44 30.18 -31.97
C ASN A 170 -39.48 31.59 -31.32
N PHE A 171 -39.49 31.70 -30.01
CA PHE A 171 -39.40 32.99 -29.32
C PHE A 171 -38.13 33.77 -29.71
N TYR A 172 -36.97 33.13 -29.63
CA TYR A 172 -35.70 33.81 -30.01
C TYR A 172 -35.64 34.15 -31.50
N GLN A 173 -36.03 33.25 -32.37
CA GLN A 173 -36.03 33.52 -33.84
C GLN A 173 -36.96 34.68 -34.21
N ASN A 174 -38.17 34.73 -33.60
CA ASN A 174 -39.13 35.77 -33.86
C ASN A 174 -38.68 37.13 -33.31
N ILE A 175 -38.21 37.19 -32.08
CA ILE A 175 -37.80 38.46 -31.48
C ILE A 175 -36.54 39.02 -32.14
N PHE A 176 -35.57 38.19 -32.51
CA PHE A 176 -34.39 38.65 -33.23
C PHE A 176 -34.71 39.19 -34.61
N ALA A 177 -35.67 38.55 -35.28
CA ALA A 177 -36.16 39.04 -36.58
C ALA A 177 -36.95 40.36 -36.43
N GLU A 178 -37.82 40.47 -35.39
CA GLU A 178 -38.63 41.67 -35.12
C GLU A 178 -37.76 42.94 -34.87
N TYR A 179 -36.61 42.72 -34.15
CA TYR A 179 -35.71 43.81 -33.79
C TYR A 179 -34.48 43.92 -34.75
N ASN A 180 -34.55 43.26 -35.93
CA ASN A 180 -33.51 43.28 -36.99
C ASN A 180 -32.12 42.98 -36.42
N VAL A 181 -31.95 41.94 -35.64
CA VAL A 181 -30.62 41.41 -35.22
C VAL A 181 -29.84 41.01 -36.44
N ASP A 182 -28.59 41.46 -36.61
CA ASP A 182 -27.79 41.16 -37.77
C ASP A 182 -27.18 39.76 -37.69
N SER A 183 -26.56 39.40 -36.55
CA SER A 183 -25.93 38.13 -36.38
C SER A 183 -26.11 37.56 -34.96
N VAL A 184 -26.33 36.23 -34.87
CA VAL A 184 -26.38 35.45 -33.66
C VAL A 184 -25.27 34.45 -33.63
N PHE A 185 -24.33 34.56 -32.71
CA PHE A 185 -23.19 33.67 -32.54
C PHE A 185 -23.45 32.65 -31.41
N SER A 186 -23.14 31.37 -31.72
CA SER A 186 -23.29 30.26 -30.75
C SER A 186 -22.24 29.17 -30.97
N SER A 187 -22.07 28.24 -30.00
CA SER A 187 -21.00 27.22 -30.08
C SER A 187 -21.20 25.92 -29.35
N ASN A 188 -22.31 25.67 -28.71
CA ASN A 188 -22.42 24.48 -27.84
C ASN A 188 -22.26 23.12 -28.58
N ILE A 189 -22.04 23.17 -29.88
CA ILE A 189 -21.72 22.02 -30.73
C ILE A 189 -20.42 22.29 -31.51
N ALA A 190 -19.53 21.32 -31.59
CA ALA A 190 -18.20 21.48 -32.19
C ALA A 190 -18.24 21.39 -33.73
N ILE A 191 -19.03 22.27 -34.35
CA ILE A 191 -19.13 22.41 -35.82
C ILE A 191 -19.05 23.88 -36.26
N TYR A 192 -18.86 24.09 -37.54
CA TYR A 192 -19.20 25.33 -38.21
C TYR A 192 -20.51 25.15 -39.01
N HIS A 193 -21.49 26.01 -38.72
CA HIS A 193 -22.73 26.08 -39.48
C HIS A 193 -23.22 27.54 -39.55
N ARG A 194 -23.67 27.98 -40.73
CA ARG A 194 -24.20 29.31 -40.93
C ARG A 194 -25.50 29.22 -41.72
N GLU A 195 -26.55 29.85 -41.23
CA GLU A 195 -27.87 29.85 -41.82
C GLU A 195 -28.56 31.20 -41.64
N LYS A 196 -29.19 31.73 -42.68
CA LYS A 196 -29.94 32.99 -42.57
C LYS A 196 -31.44 32.73 -42.52
N ILE A 197 -32.10 33.09 -41.42
CA ILE A 197 -33.53 32.89 -41.19
C ILE A 197 -34.17 34.25 -40.89
N ASN A 198 -35.22 34.63 -41.66
CA ASN A 198 -35.98 35.87 -41.46
C ASN A 198 -35.10 37.15 -41.40
N GLY A 199 -34.00 37.17 -42.18
CA GLY A 199 -33.10 38.31 -42.17
C GLY A 199 -31.93 38.21 -41.20
N VAL A 200 -31.99 37.39 -40.14
CA VAL A 200 -30.98 37.20 -39.13
C VAL A 200 -29.98 36.14 -39.56
N ASP A 201 -28.68 36.40 -39.37
CA ASP A 201 -27.57 35.49 -39.69
C ASP A 201 -27.20 34.68 -38.43
N TYR A 202 -27.54 33.42 -38.40
CA TYR A 202 -27.20 32.49 -37.30
C TYR A 202 -25.89 31.75 -37.61
N VAL A 203 -24.92 31.91 -36.75
CA VAL A 203 -23.60 31.30 -36.91
C VAL A 203 -23.25 30.43 -35.71
N VAL A 204 -23.05 29.15 -35.96
CA VAL A 204 -22.54 28.20 -34.98
C VAL A 204 -21.07 27.96 -35.19
N SER A 205 -20.22 28.29 -34.23
CA SER A 205 -18.76 28.22 -34.35
C SER A 205 -18.16 27.61 -33.08
N GLY A 206 -18.05 26.27 -33.03
CA GLY A 206 -17.58 25.53 -31.86
C GLY A 206 -16.21 24.86 -32.03
N GLY A 207 -15.36 25.42 -32.91
CA GLY A 207 -14.07 24.80 -33.28
C GLY A 207 -12.83 25.31 -32.57
N ALA A 208 -12.94 26.02 -31.42
CA ALA A 208 -11.78 26.71 -30.84
C ALA A 208 -10.91 25.85 -29.91
N GLY A 209 -11.08 24.51 -29.86
CA GLY A 209 -10.15 23.68 -29.07
C GLY A 209 -10.72 22.43 -28.45
N GLY A 210 -12.04 22.37 -28.27
CA GLY A 210 -12.76 21.18 -27.76
C GLY A 210 -12.66 19.97 -28.69
N ASP A 211 -13.20 18.84 -28.26
CA ASP A 211 -13.21 17.62 -29.05
C ASP A 211 -14.10 17.78 -30.30
N LEU A 212 -13.52 17.46 -31.46
CA LEU A 212 -14.24 17.48 -32.74
C LEU A 212 -15.15 16.23 -32.86
N ILE A 213 -16.22 16.37 -33.62
CA ILE A 213 -17.12 15.27 -33.95
C ILE A 213 -16.47 14.41 -35.01
N PHE A 214 -16.30 13.12 -34.73
CA PHE A 214 -15.67 12.18 -35.65
C PHE A 214 -16.51 12.04 -36.95
N ASP A 215 -15.81 12.00 -38.10
CA ASP A 215 -16.41 11.77 -39.43
C ASP A 215 -17.47 12.80 -39.84
N ASN A 216 -17.32 14.06 -39.43
CA ASN A 216 -18.20 15.15 -39.79
C ASN A 216 -17.39 16.28 -40.49
N GLU A 217 -17.66 16.55 -41.76
CA GLU A 217 -16.96 17.56 -42.53
C GLU A 217 -17.14 19.00 -42.00
N LYS A 218 -18.21 19.28 -41.25
CA LYS A 218 -18.46 20.56 -40.59
C LYS A 218 -17.72 20.72 -39.27
N SER A 219 -17.08 19.66 -38.77
CA SER A 219 -16.37 19.63 -37.49
C SER A 219 -14.85 19.70 -37.72
N PHE A 220 -14.32 20.88 -37.64
CA PHE A 220 -12.90 21.18 -37.80
C PHE A 220 -12.48 22.31 -36.86
N TYR A 221 -11.18 22.44 -36.59
CA TYR A 221 -10.68 23.54 -35.77
C TYR A 221 -10.71 24.85 -36.53
N HIS A 222 -11.42 25.86 -35.97
CA HIS A 222 -11.61 27.16 -36.59
C HIS A 222 -11.97 28.21 -35.53
N TYR A 223 -11.85 29.46 -35.95
CA TYR A 223 -12.42 30.64 -35.29
C TYR A 223 -12.98 31.57 -36.41
N LEU A 224 -13.75 32.57 -35.99
CA LEU A 224 -14.29 33.55 -36.87
C LEU A 224 -13.58 34.89 -36.69
N LEU A 225 -13.38 35.63 -37.79
CA LEU A 225 -13.05 37.04 -37.76
C LEU A 225 -14.26 37.83 -38.27
N VAL A 226 -14.58 38.90 -37.58
CA VAL A 226 -15.67 39.82 -37.90
C VAL A 226 -15.04 41.20 -38.06
N ASP A 227 -15.10 41.73 -39.26
CA ASP A 227 -14.70 43.12 -39.57
C ASP A 227 -15.93 43.98 -39.61
N VAL A 228 -15.95 45.03 -38.79
CA VAL A 228 -17.01 46.07 -38.80
C VAL A 228 -16.43 47.33 -39.32
N ASN A 229 -17.10 47.89 -40.35
CA ASN A 229 -16.67 49.11 -41.00
C ASN A 229 -17.94 49.96 -41.28
N GLY A 230 -18.38 50.73 -40.28
CA GLY A 230 -19.67 51.36 -40.25
C GLY A 230 -20.82 50.36 -40.28
N ASP A 231 -21.68 50.44 -41.33
CA ASP A 231 -22.82 49.53 -41.57
C ASP A 231 -22.43 48.22 -42.27
N GLU A 232 -21.19 48.13 -42.76
CA GLU A 232 -20.69 46.93 -43.43
C GLU A 232 -20.08 45.96 -42.39
N VAL A 233 -20.63 44.77 -42.28
CA VAL A 233 -20.11 43.65 -41.46
C VAL A 233 -19.67 42.51 -42.33
N ALA A 234 -18.37 42.21 -42.33
CA ALA A 234 -17.79 41.07 -43.03
C ALA A 234 -17.39 39.96 -42.06
N LEU A 235 -17.83 38.73 -42.32
CA LEU A 235 -17.51 37.56 -41.52
C LEU A 235 -16.66 36.59 -42.35
N SER A 236 -15.50 36.20 -41.82
CA SER A 236 -14.65 35.16 -42.37
C SER A 236 -14.42 34.02 -41.41
N VAL A 237 -14.17 32.82 -41.94
CA VAL A 237 -13.88 31.59 -41.16
C VAL A 237 -12.42 31.25 -41.36
N GLU A 238 -11.67 31.28 -40.28
CA GLU A 238 -10.25 30.90 -40.26
C GLU A 238 -10.10 29.44 -39.87
N ASN A 239 -9.75 28.60 -40.85
CA ASN A 239 -9.58 27.15 -40.66
C ASN A 239 -8.13 26.84 -40.26
N LEU A 240 -7.97 26.08 -39.17
CA LEU A 240 -6.65 25.62 -38.72
C LEU A 240 -6.31 24.29 -39.38
N GLU A 241 -5.53 24.33 -40.43
CA GLU A 241 -5.01 23.13 -41.10
C GLU A 241 -4.00 22.39 -40.19
N ASN A 242 -3.91 21.04 -40.31
CA ASN A 242 -2.97 20.17 -39.55
C ASN A 242 -3.14 20.15 -38.02
N TYR A 243 -4.23 19.60 -37.56
CA TYR A 243 -4.42 19.39 -36.11
C TYR A 243 -3.70 18.13 -35.58
N PRO A 244 -3.31 18.10 -34.28
CA PRO A 244 -2.59 17.01 -33.69
C PRO A 244 -3.46 15.75 -33.53
N GLY A 245 -2.83 14.57 -33.65
CA GLY A 245 -3.51 13.28 -33.47
C GLY A 245 -4.02 13.05 -32.02
N SER A 246 -4.92 12.09 -31.89
CA SER A 246 -5.57 11.73 -30.61
C SER A 246 -4.59 11.49 -29.44
N PHE A 247 -3.38 11.03 -29.72
CA PHE A 247 -2.36 10.75 -28.72
C PHE A 247 -1.78 12.01 -28.06
N SER A 248 -1.52 13.06 -28.86
CA SER A 248 -1.04 14.33 -28.32
C SER A 248 -2.10 15.03 -27.46
N LYS A 249 -3.38 14.93 -27.83
CA LYS A 249 -4.50 15.42 -27.01
C LYS A 249 -4.57 14.74 -25.65
N LEU A 250 -4.36 13.43 -25.58
CA LEU A 250 -4.31 12.70 -24.30
C LEU A 250 -3.20 13.23 -23.38
N ILE A 251 -2.00 13.46 -23.96
CA ILE A 251 -0.87 13.99 -23.19
C ILE A 251 -1.15 15.41 -22.68
N VAL A 252 -1.70 16.28 -23.52
CA VAL A 252 -2.07 17.65 -23.13
C VAL A 252 -3.16 17.65 -22.07
N SER A 253 -4.18 16.80 -22.21
CA SER A 253 -5.24 16.62 -21.22
C SER A 253 -4.71 16.19 -19.86
N LEU A 254 -3.80 15.21 -19.84
CA LEU A 254 -3.10 14.77 -18.62
C LEU A 254 -2.26 15.91 -18.03
N TRP A 255 -1.57 16.69 -18.88
CA TRP A 255 -0.74 17.82 -18.45
C TRP A 255 -1.58 18.91 -17.80
N VAL A 256 -2.70 19.32 -18.41
CA VAL A 256 -3.63 20.32 -17.83
C VAL A 256 -4.20 19.83 -16.49
N SER A 257 -4.59 18.56 -16.40
CA SER A 257 -5.09 17.97 -15.15
C SER A 257 -4.03 17.97 -14.06
N LEU A 258 -2.80 17.61 -14.40
CA LEU A 258 -1.65 17.63 -13.49
C LEU A 258 -1.34 19.07 -13.03
N GLN A 259 -1.30 20.00 -13.94
CA GLN A 259 -1.02 21.40 -13.67
C GLN A 259 -2.11 22.02 -12.79
N SER A 260 -3.38 21.74 -13.08
CA SER A 260 -4.52 22.16 -12.26
C SER A 260 -4.43 21.61 -10.84
N PHE A 261 -4.12 20.31 -10.70
CA PHE A 261 -3.93 19.67 -9.40
C PHE A 261 -2.81 20.34 -8.59
N PHE A 262 -1.66 20.60 -9.20
CA PHE A 262 -0.54 21.27 -8.52
C PHE A 262 -0.88 22.70 -8.14
N TYR A 263 -1.56 23.45 -8.99
CA TYR A 263 -1.97 24.81 -8.70
C TYR A 263 -3.03 24.91 -7.58
N ALA A 264 -3.96 23.97 -7.54
CA ALA A 264 -4.97 23.94 -6.48
C ALA A 264 -4.39 23.52 -5.12
N ASN A 265 -3.38 22.63 -5.15
CA ASN A 265 -2.90 21.94 -3.95
C ASN A 265 -1.44 22.25 -3.58
N TYR A 266 -0.78 23.24 -4.21
CA TYR A 266 0.67 23.46 -4.03
C TYR A 266 1.09 23.66 -2.56
N ILE A 267 0.29 24.34 -1.74
CA ILE A 267 0.60 24.53 -0.31
C ILE A 267 0.53 23.20 0.43
N ASN A 268 -0.51 22.40 0.18
CA ASN A 268 -0.68 21.09 0.80
C ASN A 268 0.43 20.12 0.37
N ILE A 269 0.82 20.17 -0.91
CA ILE A 269 1.92 19.34 -1.46
C ILE A 269 3.24 19.73 -0.81
N LEU A 270 3.54 21.03 -0.69
CA LEU A 270 4.75 21.52 -0.01
C LEU A 270 4.76 21.12 1.46
N LEU A 271 3.61 21.17 2.14
CA LEU A 271 3.48 20.77 3.54
C LEU A 271 3.76 19.26 3.70
N VAL A 272 3.17 18.42 2.84
CA VAL A 272 3.40 16.96 2.84
C VAL A 272 4.86 16.62 2.53
N LEU A 273 5.48 17.28 1.56
CA LEU A 273 6.90 17.13 1.24
C LEU A 273 7.78 17.57 2.40
N PHE A 274 7.49 18.69 3.05
CA PHE A 274 8.23 19.17 4.21
C PHE A 274 8.14 18.20 5.39
N ILE A 275 6.94 17.69 5.70
CA ILE A 275 6.74 16.67 6.73
C ILE A 275 7.50 15.40 6.37
N GLY A 276 7.40 14.94 5.12
CA GLY A 276 8.10 13.76 4.63
C GLY A 276 9.63 13.88 4.73
N LEU A 277 10.20 15.01 4.32
CA LEU A 277 11.63 15.31 4.43
C LEU A 277 12.08 15.41 5.89
N THR A 278 11.26 15.99 6.76
CA THR A 278 11.57 16.08 8.19
C THR A 278 11.59 14.69 8.83
N ILE A 279 10.60 13.85 8.54
CA ILE A 279 10.55 12.46 8.99
C ILE A 279 11.76 11.69 8.45
N PHE A 280 12.05 11.83 7.14
CA PHE A 280 13.19 11.20 6.51
C PHE A 280 14.53 11.64 7.17
N TYR A 281 14.72 12.93 7.44
CA TYR A 281 15.91 13.46 8.11
C TYR A 281 16.07 12.88 9.52
N ILE A 282 14.99 12.86 10.33
CA ILE A 282 15.01 12.28 11.67
C ILE A 282 15.36 10.78 11.61
N LEU A 283 14.71 10.03 10.73
CA LEU A 283 14.99 8.60 10.55
C LEU A 283 16.41 8.36 10.04
N HIS A 284 16.87 9.15 9.09
CA HIS A 284 18.23 9.06 8.55
C HIS A 284 19.28 9.30 9.64
N ARG A 285 19.10 10.34 10.47
CA ARG A 285 19.97 10.65 11.58
C ARG A 285 20.03 9.52 12.60
N GLU A 286 18.88 8.97 13.00
CA GLU A 286 18.82 7.88 13.98
C GLU A 286 19.35 6.55 13.42
N ILE A 287 19.12 6.26 12.13
CA ILE A 287 19.63 5.04 11.47
C ILE A 287 21.15 5.06 11.32
N ASN A 288 21.73 6.22 11.03
CA ASN A 288 23.18 6.36 10.82
C ASN A 288 23.96 6.75 12.10
N LYS A 289 23.30 6.76 13.26
CA LYS A 289 23.96 7.04 14.52
C LYS A 289 24.97 5.94 14.82
N GLU A 290 26.24 6.32 14.97
CA GLU A 290 27.27 5.41 15.42
C GLU A 290 26.96 4.87 16.82
N VAL A 291 27.11 3.57 17.00
CA VAL A 291 26.88 2.89 18.27
C VAL A 291 28.21 2.36 18.75
N ASP A 292 28.59 2.71 19.97
CA ASP A 292 29.77 2.12 20.63
C ASP A 292 29.50 0.63 20.93
N TYR A 293 30.15 -0.25 20.16
CA TYR A 293 30.03 -1.70 20.29
C TYR A 293 30.76 -2.28 21.50
N TYR A 294 31.66 -1.50 22.12
CA TYR A 294 32.57 -1.96 23.15
C TYR A 294 32.20 -1.43 24.52
N ARG A 295 30.94 -1.12 24.77
CA ARG A 295 30.49 -0.82 26.14
C ARG A 295 30.92 -1.95 27.06
N ASP A 296 31.63 -1.59 28.10
CA ASP A 296 32.15 -2.50 29.11
C ASP A 296 30.98 -3.26 29.77
N PHE A 297 30.87 -4.55 29.48
CA PHE A 297 29.89 -5.45 30.02
C PHE A 297 30.39 -6.20 31.25
N ALA A 298 31.34 -5.61 32.00
CA ALA A 298 31.77 -6.15 33.27
C ALA A 298 30.62 -6.18 34.27
N TYR A 299 29.89 -7.27 34.16
CA TYR A 299 28.88 -7.62 35.15
C TYR A 299 29.60 -8.30 36.31
N ALA A 300 29.51 -7.73 37.51
CA ALA A 300 30.09 -8.30 38.73
C ALA A 300 29.60 -9.74 38.96
N ASP A 301 30.43 -10.57 39.58
CA ASP A 301 30.15 -11.94 39.91
C ASP A 301 28.92 -12.09 40.85
N GLU A 302 28.21 -13.18 40.69
CA GLU A 302 26.84 -13.40 41.09
C GLU A 302 26.69 -13.63 42.61
N GLN A 303 25.84 -12.83 43.27
CA GLN A 303 25.08 -13.31 44.40
C GLN A 303 23.65 -13.65 43.96
N ILE A 304 23.35 -14.92 43.82
CA ILE A 304 22.00 -15.41 43.51
C ILE A 304 21.12 -15.18 44.76
N THR A 305 20.12 -14.32 44.59
CA THR A 305 19.07 -14.14 45.65
C THR A 305 18.03 -15.24 45.47
N GLU A 306 17.51 -15.79 46.58
CA GLU A 306 16.46 -16.81 46.56
C GLU A 306 15.04 -16.22 46.39
N GLU A 307 14.90 -14.92 46.24
CA GLU A 307 13.61 -14.25 46.10
C GLU A 307 12.89 -14.65 44.81
N LYS A 308 11.64 -15.08 44.95
CA LYS A 308 10.82 -15.45 43.80
C LYS A 308 10.23 -14.23 43.10
N LEU A 309 10.41 -14.12 41.82
CA LEU A 309 10.06 -12.95 41.02
C LEU A 309 8.63 -13.03 40.47
N LYS A 310 7.96 -11.87 40.34
CA LYS A 310 6.74 -11.67 39.58
C LYS A 310 7.09 -11.06 38.21
N ILE A 311 6.89 -11.80 37.14
CA ILE A 311 7.37 -11.51 35.82
C ILE A 311 6.19 -11.22 34.89
N ALA A 312 6.20 -10.06 34.22
CA ALA A 312 5.23 -9.72 33.17
C ALA A 312 5.84 -9.96 31.77
N MET A 313 5.32 -10.94 31.05
CA MET A 313 5.71 -11.20 29.64
C MET A 313 4.77 -10.51 28.67
N PHE A 314 5.29 -9.79 27.67
CA PHE A 314 4.49 -9.10 26.66
C PHE A 314 4.76 -9.66 25.27
N THR A 315 3.71 -10.12 24.58
CA THR A 315 3.81 -10.71 23.25
C THR A 315 2.71 -10.25 22.31
N ASN A 316 3.02 -10.15 21.00
CA ASN A 316 2.04 -9.81 19.96
C ASN A 316 1.31 -11.02 19.38
N ASN A 317 1.77 -12.21 19.65
CA ASN A 317 1.10 -13.47 19.30
C ASN A 317 1.28 -14.52 20.38
N TYR A 318 0.24 -15.30 20.61
CA TYR A 318 0.24 -16.38 21.59
C TYR A 318 -0.80 -17.43 21.18
N PHE A 319 -0.93 -18.49 21.96
CA PHE A 319 -1.99 -19.47 21.74
C PHE A 319 -3.38 -18.80 21.70
N PRO A 320 -4.30 -19.25 20.78
CA PRO A 320 -4.32 -20.53 20.06
C PRO A 320 -3.44 -20.58 18.80
N VAL A 321 -2.80 -19.51 18.36
CA VAL A 321 -1.92 -19.51 17.20
C VAL A 321 -0.67 -20.34 17.51
N ILE A 322 -0.45 -21.43 16.76
CA ILE A 322 0.70 -22.31 16.92
C ILE A 322 1.87 -21.81 16.09
N GLY A 323 3.02 -21.67 16.72
CA GLY A 323 4.26 -21.24 16.05
C GLY A 323 5.44 -21.20 17.02
N GLY A 324 6.64 -20.97 16.51
CA GLY A 324 7.87 -20.97 17.30
C GLY A 324 7.84 -20.00 18.48
N VAL A 325 7.30 -18.78 18.28
CA VAL A 325 7.26 -17.75 19.34
C VAL A 325 6.31 -18.11 20.48
N PRO A 326 5.03 -18.47 20.26
CA PRO A 326 4.14 -18.93 21.31
C PRO A 326 4.69 -20.13 22.10
N ILE A 327 5.28 -21.11 21.40
CA ILE A 327 5.89 -22.29 22.03
C ILE A 327 7.07 -21.88 22.91
N SER A 328 7.96 -21.02 22.41
CA SER A 328 9.10 -20.53 23.18
C SER A 328 8.69 -19.80 24.45
N ILE A 329 7.68 -18.92 24.36
CA ILE A 329 7.15 -18.20 25.53
C ILE A 329 6.52 -19.16 26.54
N LYS A 330 5.73 -20.14 26.07
CA LYS A 330 5.09 -21.13 26.93
C LYS A 330 6.11 -21.97 27.71
N ARG A 331 7.15 -22.47 26.99
CA ARG A 331 8.24 -23.25 27.57
C ARG A 331 9.02 -22.45 28.62
N LEU A 332 9.38 -21.20 28.28
CA LEU A 332 10.06 -20.31 29.24
C LEU A 332 9.19 -20.01 30.48
N ALA A 333 7.91 -19.70 30.26
CA ALA A 333 6.99 -19.44 31.37
C ALA A 333 6.78 -20.67 32.25
N LYS A 334 6.71 -21.90 31.69
CA LYS A 334 6.69 -23.16 32.42
C LYS A 334 7.95 -23.31 33.26
N ALA A 335 9.13 -23.23 32.62
CA ALA A 335 10.42 -23.39 33.32
C ALA A 335 10.60 -22.44 34.51
N LEU A 336 10.19 -21.17 34.34
CA LEU A 336 10.25 -20.19 35.42
C LEU A 336 9.24 -20.46 36.55
N ARG A 337 8.03 -20.94 36.23
CA ARG A 337 7.03 -21.33 37.21
C ARG A 337 7.46 -22.57 38.00
N ASP A 338 8.05 -23.57 37.33
CA ASP A 338 8.58 -24.79 37.98
C ASP A 338 9.72 -24.44 38.94
N ARG A 339 10.42 -23.32 38.73
CA ARG A 339 11.41 -22.74 39.62
C ARG A 339 10.80 -21.83 40.71
N GLY A 340 9.47 -21.70 40.78
CA GLY A 340 8.72 -20.98 41.79
C GLY A 340 8.40 -19.51 41.52
N HIS A 341 8.74 -18.98 40.33
CA HIS A 341 8.39 -17.61 39.94
C HIS A 341 6.91 -17.49 39.53
N GLN A 342 6.35 -16.29 39.69
CA GLN A 342 5.02 -15.97 39.18
C GLN A 342 5.15 -15.32 37.79
N VAL A 343 4.58 -15.92 36.76
CA VAL A 343 4.66 -15.42 35.37
C VAL A 343 3.25 -15.17 34.86
N LYS A 344 2.99 -13.92 34.45
CA LYS A 344 1.78 -13.52 33.73
C LYS A 344 2.12 -13.09 32.32
N ILE A 345 1.32 -13.55 31.34
CA ILE A 345 1.55 -13.30 29.92
C ILE A 345 0.48 -12.35 29.39
N PHE A 346 0.88 -11.14 28.97
CA PHE A 346 0.04 -10.17 28.27
C PHE A 346 0.05 -10.50 26.79
N ALA A 347 -1.07 -10.99 26.27
CA ALA A 347 -1.22 -11.47 24.90
C ALA A 347 -2.49 -10.90 24.25
N PRO A 348 -2.60 -10.89 22.92
CA PRO A 348 -3.81 -10.49 22.23
C PRO A 348 -5.03 -11.34 22.64
N ASP A 349 -6.20 -10.75 22.56
CA ASP A 349 -7.47 -11.45 22.72
C ASP A 349 -7.86 -12.10 21.39
N TYR A 350 -8.06 -13.41 21.41
CA TYR A 350 -8.49 -14.21 20.26
C TYR A 350 -9.94 -14.65 20.46
N GLN A 351 -10.66 -14.91 19.37
CA GLN A 351 -12.03 -15.42 19.45
C GLN A 351 -12.07 -16.84 20.06
N GLN A 352 -11.08 -17.66 19.73
CA GLN A 352 -10.90 -18.97 20.34
C GLN A 352 -10.07 -18.85 21.62
N LYS A 353 -10.53 -19.47 22.70
CA LYS A 353 -9.80 -19.53 23.98
C LYS A 353 -9.05 -20.85 24.12
N THR A 354 -7.99 -20.83 24.93
CA THR A 354 -7.18 -22.00 25.24
C THR A 354 -7.53 -22.52 26.67
N ASP A 355 -7.20 -23.78 26.96
CA ASP A 355 -7.54 -24.44 28.21
C ASP A 355 -6.85 -23.84 29.46
N ASP A 356 -5.69 -23.16 29.29
CA ASP A 356 -4.92 -22.55 30.40
C ASP A 356 -4.91 -21.01 30.28
N GLU A 357 -6.00 -20.37 30.70
CA GLU A 357 -6.15 -18.92 30.72
C GLU A 357 -5.74 -18.27 32.07
N SER A 358 -5.49 -19.04 33.11
CA SER A 358 -5.27 -18.52 34.49
C SER A 358 -4.05 -17.59 34.60
N ASN A 359 -3.05 -17.79 33.76
CA ASN A 359 -1.80 -17.01 33.72
C ASN A 359 -1.68 -16.11 32.54
N ILE A 360 -2.76 -15.96 31.74
CA ILE A 360 -2.80 -15.14 30.55
C ILE A 360 -3.71 -13.93 30.77
N ILE A 361 -3.19 -12.73 30.48
CA ILE A 361 -3.97 -11.50 30.51
C ILE A 361 -4.27 -11.14 29.04
N ARG A 362 -5.52 -11.36 28.62
CA ARG A 362 -5.97 -11.07 27.26
C ARG A 362 -6.20 -9.58 27.07
N CYS A 363 -5.43 -8.98 26.17
CA CYS A 363 -5.51 -7.58 25.80
C CYS A 363 -6.51 -7.40 24.65
N LYS A 364 -7.62 -6.68 24.89
CA LYS A 364 -8.70 -6.49 23.91
C LYS A 364 -8.17 -6.05 22.55
N SER A 365 -8.66 -6.69 21.50
CA SER A 365 -8.35 -6.36 20.10
C SER A 365 -9.37 -5.36 19.53
N ILE A 366 -8.93 -4.49 18.60
CA ILE A 366 -9.77 -3.54 17.86
C ILE A 366 -10.35 -4.23 16.63
N TYR A 367 -9.52 -5.09 16.01
CA TYR A 367 -9.84 -5.73 14.75
C TYR A 367 -9.23 -7.14 14.72
N HIS A 368 -9.92 -8.07 14.10
CA HIS A 368 -9.47 -9.44 13.87
C HIS A 368 -9.38 -9.64 12.35
N TYR A 369 -8.18 -9.91 11.86
CA TYR A 369 -7.92 -10.25 10.48
C TYR A 369 -7.66 -11.75 10.38
N GLU A 370 -8.30 -12.41 9.44
CA GLU A 370 -8.12 -13.84 9.20
C GLU A 370 -7.46 -14.06 7.83
N GLU A 371 -6.33 -14.76 7.81
CA GLU A 371 -5.62 -15.12 6.59
C GLU A 371 -5.19 -16.58 6.65
N SER A 372 -5.56 -17.33 5.64
CA SER A 372 -5.21 -18.77 5.52
C SER A 372 -5.60 -19.62 6.75
N GLY A 373 -6.73 -19.28 7.39
CA GLY A 373 -7.22 -19.97 8.59
C GLY A 373 -6.48 -19.63 9.89
N LEU A 374 -5.65 -18.58 9.88
CA LEU A 374 -4.99 -18.04 11.06
C LEU A 374 -5.58 -16.67 11.39
N GLU A 375 -5.97 -16.49 12.66
CA GLU A 375 -6.48 -15.24 13.20
C GLU A 375 -5.32 -14.33 13.62
N PHE A 376 -5.32 -13.08 13.16
CA PHE A 376 -4.35 -12.04 13.51
C PHE A 376 -5.06 -10.87 14.20
N PRO A 377 -5.15 -10.87 15.53
CA PRO A 377 -5.81 -9.81 16.28
C PRO A 377 -4.94 -8.55 16.35
N VAL A 378 -5.54 -7.41 16.05
CA VAL A 378 -4.92 -6.08 16.23
C VAL A 378 -5.29 -5.54 17.62
N THR A 379 -4.37 -5.67 18.56
CA THR A 379 -4.60 -5.29 19.96
C THR A 379 -4.69 -3.79 20.17
N ASN A 380 -5.64 -3.33 21.00
CA ASN A 380 -5.72 -1.94 21.46
C ASN A 380 -4.66 -1.62 22.53
N ILE A 381 -3.46 -1.23 22.09
CA ILE A 381 -2.37 -0.86 23.01
C ILE A 381 -2.63 0.42 23.83
N PHE A 382 -3.65 1.19 23.47
CA PHE A 382 -4.07 2.41 24.20
C PHE A 382 -5.06 2.09 25.33
N SER A 383 -5.57 0.86 25.41
CA SER A 383 -6.53 0.45 26.45
C SER A 383 -6.00 0.74 27.85
N PRO A 384 -6.77 1.46 28.70
CA PRO A 384 -6.42 1.70 30.11
C PRO A 384 -6.34 0.39 30.92
N GLN A 385 -7.07 -0.64 30.49
CA GLN A 385 -7.14 -1.93 31.19
C GLN A 385 -5.75 -2.60 31.25
N ILE A 386 -4.96 -2.56 30.18
CA ILE A 386 -3.59 -3.12 30.17
C ILE A 386 -2.75 -2.52 31.30
N LYS A 387 -2.84 -1.19 31.49
CA LYS A 387 -2.12 -0.52 32.57
C LYS A 387 -2.68 -0.92 33.95
N LYS A 388 -4.00 -1.02 34.09
CA LYS A 388 -4.65 -1.43 35.34
C LYS A 388 -4.23 -2.84 35.76
N ASP A 389 -4.29 -3.80 34.83
CA ASP A 389 -3.91 -5.20 35.08
C ASP A 389 -2.40 -5.33 35.35
N PHE A 390 -1.57 -4.53 34.70
CA PHE A 390 -0.13 -4.49 34.96
C PHE A 390 0.17 -3.98 36.37
N LEU A 391 -0.45 -2.89 36.81
CA LEU A 391 -0.23 -2.35 38.15
C LEU A 391 -0.79 -3.27 39.25
N ALA A 392 -1.89 -3.97 38.97
CA ALA A 392 -2.46 -4.94 39.92
C ALA A 392 -1.57 -6.19 40.11
N GLY A 393 -0.72 -6.50 39.13
CA GLY A 393 0.18 -7.65 39.20
C GLY A 393 1.43 -7.43 40.07
N ASP A 394 1.76 -6.17 40.39
CA ASP A 394 2.93 -5.77 41.20
C ASP A 394 4.20 -6.51 40.79
N PHE A 395 4.58 -6.34 39.53
CA PHE A 395 5.66 -7.07 38.88
C PHE A 395 7.05 -6.50 39.22
N ASP A 396 8.03 -7.40 39.34
CA ASP A 396 9.44 -7.07 39.57
C ASP A 396 10.20 -6.84 38.27
N LEU A 397 9.75 -7.45 37.16
CA LEU A 397 10.45 -7.44 35.87
C LEU A 397 9.47 -7.54 34.69
N VAL A 398 9.81 -6.89 33.61
CA VAL A 398 9.12 -7.02 32.33
C VAL A 398 10.00 -7.77 31.33
N HIS A 399 9.41 -8.76 30.62
CA HIS A 399 10.06 -9.44 29.51
C HIS A 399 9.26 -9.24 28.22
N ALA A 400 9.81 -8.53 27.24
CA ALA A 400 9.21 -8.30 25.95
C ALA A 400 9.67 -9.36 24.93
N HIS A 401 8.73 -9.87 24.13
CA HIS A 401 9.03 -10.86 23.07
C HIS A 401 8.90 -10.30 21.64
N HIS A 402 8.53 -9.01 21.51
CA HIS A 402 8.45 -8.32 20.23
C HIS A 402 8.91 -6.85 20.40
N PRO A 403 9.60 -6.25 19.41
CA PRO A 403 10.12 -4.88 19.52
C PRO A 403 9.06 -3.81 19.21
N PHE A 404 7.81 -4.19 18.98
CA PHE A 404 6.71 -3.29 18.60
C PHE A 404 5.40 -3.70 19.28
N TRP A 405 4.34 -2.90 19.13
CA TRP A 405 2.99 -3.14 19.63
C TRP A 405 2.94 -3.41 21.14
N LEU A 406 2.46 -4.60 21.58
CA LEU A 406 2.40 -4.98 22.99
C LEU A 406 3.78 -5.01 23.65
N GLY A 407 4.83 -5.45 22.95
CA GLY A 407 6.20 -5.40 23.49
C GLY A 407 6.65 -3.97 23.79
N ASN A 408 6.33 -3.00 22.92
CA ASN A 408 6.62 -1.59 23.19
C ASN A 408 5.71 -1.01 24.29
N LYS A 409 4.49 -1.52 24.46
CA LYS A 409 3.62 -1.19 25.61
C LYS A 409 4.25 -1.66 26.91
N GLY A 410 4.74 -2.92 26.97
CA GLY A 410 5.48 -3.48 28.11
C GLY A 410 6.71 -2.64 28.45
N ARG A 411 7.52 -2.28 27.45
CA ARG A 411 8.68 -1.39 27.63
C ARG A 411 8.31 -0.05 28.28
N LYS A 412 7.27 0.62 27.78
CA LYS A 412 6.82 1.90 28.36
C LYS A 412 6.30 1.76 29.79
N LEU A 413 5.68 0.63 30.13
CA LEU A 413 5.23 0.33 31.48
C LEU A 413 6.41 0.05 32.41
N ALA A 414 7.42 -0.71 31.97
CA ALA A 414 8.66 -0.93 32.70
C ALA A 414 9.38 0.38 32.99
N GLU A 415 9.60 1.20 31.98
CA GLU A 415 10.27 2.50 32.10
C GLU A 415 9.54 3.43 33.08
N LYS A 416 8.19 3.51 33.00
CA LYS A 416 7.40 4.37 33.89
C LYS A 416 7.42 3.93 35.36
N ASN A 417 7.58 2.63 35.62
CA ASN A 417 7.58 2.06 36.96
C ASN A 417 8.99 1.69 37.44
N ASN A 418 10.03 2.15 36.72
CA ASN A 418 11.45 1.88 36.99
C ASN A 418 11.80 0.39 37.16
N LEU A 419 11.12 -0.49 36.38
CA LEU A 419 11.35 -1.93 36.37
C LEU A 419 12.39 -2.34 35.35
N PRO A 420 13.20 -3.39 35.58
CA PRO A 420 14.08 -3.99 34.61
C PRO A 420 13.28 -4.54 33.42
N LEU A 421 13.90 -4.42 32.23
CA LEU A 421 13.32 -4.88 30.98
C LEU A 421 14.24 -5.85 30.27
N ALA A 422 13.83 -7.10 30.15
CA ALA A 422 14.45 -8.09 29.25
C ALA A 422 13.74 -8.12 27.89
N PHE A 423 14.47 -8.52 26.84
CA PHE A 423 13.91 -8.70 25.51
C PHE A 423 14.43 -9.98 24.87
N THR A 424 13.55 -10.84 24.38
CA THR A 424 13.93 -11.98 23.54
C THR A 424 13.69 -11.65 22.07
N TYR A 425 14.73 -11.79 21.27
CA TYR A 425 14.66 -11.64 19.81
C TYR A 425 14.32 -12.95 19.13
N HIS A 426 13.08 -13.10 18.65
CA HIS A 426 12.58 -14.35 18.07
C HIS A 426 12.63 -14.39 16.55
N THR A 427 12.49 -13.24 15.86
CA THR A 427 12.17 -13.22 14.44
C THR A 427 13.04 -12.23 13.68
N ARG A 428 13.65 -12.69 12.60
CA ARG A 428 14.42 -11.86 11.68
C ARG A 428 13.47 -11.08 10.78
N LEU A 429 13.11 -9.84 11.21
CA LEU A 429 12.12 -8.99 10.54
C LEU A 429 12.45 -8.73 9.06
N GLU A 430 13.72 -8.66 8.68
CA GLU A 430 14.16 -8.45 7.31
C GLU A 430 13.76 -9.57 6.36
N LYS A 431 13.59 -10.81 6.86
CA LYS A 431 13.15 -11.95 6.07
C LYS A 431 11.64 -11.91 5.73
N TYR A 432 10.88 -11.08 6.44
CA TYR A 432 9.44 -10.86 6.22
C TYR A 432 9.13 -9.68 5.29
N SER A 433 10.13 -9.14 4.62
CA SER A 433 9.98 -8.02 3.67
C SER A 433 9.06 -8.33 2.48
N HIS A 434 8.76 -9.60 2.21
CA HIS A 434 7.83 -10.01 1.15
C HIS A 434 6.36 -9.69 1.46
N TYR A 435 6.01 -9.43 2.72
CA TYR A 435 4.70 -8.92 3.11
C TYR A 435 4.55 -7.39 2.90
N VAL A 436 5.65 -6.69 2.61
CA VAL A 436 5.61 -5.26 2.28
C VAL A 436 5.30 -5.10 0.81
N PRO A 437 4.36 -4.22 0.41
CA PRO A 437 4.06 -3.96 -1.00
C PRO A 437 5.31 -3.62 -1.81
N ASP A 438 5.38 -4.16 -3.03
CA ASP A 438 6.55 -4.01 -3.92
C ASP A 438 6.49 -2.66 -4.65
N ILE A 439 6.50 -1.57 -3.87
CA ILE A 439 6.51 -0.20 -4.39
C ILE A 439 7.96 0.30 -4.41
N LEU A 440 8.53 0.37 -5.62
CA LEU A 440 9.87 0.88 -5.96
C LEU A 440 10.97 0.54 -4.91
N PHE A 441 11.26 1.43 -3.96
CA PHE A 441 12.36 1.28 -2.99
C PHE A 441 11.88 0.85 -1.59
N MET A 442 10.58 0.80 -1.32
CA MET A 442 10.04 0.57 0.04
C MET A 442 10.43 -0.79 0.60
N ARG A 443 10.36 -1.84 -0.19
CA ARG A 443 10.74 -3.20 0.23
C ARG A 443 12.23 -3.30 0.59
N LYS A 444 13.11 -2.69 -0.24
CA LYS A 444 14.56 -2.65 0.01
C LYS A 444 14.90 -1.77 1.22
N PHE A 445 14.20 -0.65 1.38
CA PHE A 445 14.34 0.23 2.55
C PHE A 445 13.89 -0.47 3.84
N PHE A 446 12.72 -1.14 3.83
CA PHE A 446 12.24 -1.93 4.97
C PHE A 446 13.23 -3.02 5.34
N LYS A 447 13.65 -3.85 4.36
CA LYS A 447 14.57 -4.96 4.59
C LYS A 447 15.92 -4.50 5.18
N ASN A 448 16.52 -3.45 4.62
CA ASN A 448 17.91 -3.12 4.92
C ASN A 448 18.09 -2.03 5.99
N ARG A 449 17.07 -1.19 6.24
CA ARG A 449 17.22 -0.06 7.15
C ARG A 449 16.15 0.02 8.23
N LEU A 450 14.89 -0.04 7.86
CA LEU A 450 13.80 0.14 8.83
C LEU A 450 13.73 -1.00 9.84
N SER A 451 13.87 -2.26 9.40
CA SER A 451 13.90 -3.42 10.29
C SER A 451 15.07 -3.34 11.28
N HIS A 452 16.27 -3.00 10.80
CA HIS A 452 17.45 -2.82 11.66
C HIS A 452 17.28 -1.68 12.65
N PHE A 453 16.71 -0.55 12.21
CA PHE A 453 16.39 0.58 13.08
C PHE A 453 15.42 0.20 14.19
N LEU A 454 14.31 -0.49 13.87
CA LEU A 454 13.33 -0.92 14.85
C LEU A 454 13.92 -1.86 15.91
N ILE A 455 14.71 -2.84 15.46
CA ILE A 455 15.38 -3.80 16.34
C ILE A 455 16.38 -3.08 17.25
N ARG A 456 17.29 -2.30 16.65
CA ARG A 456 18.32 -1.56 17.38
C ARG A 456 17.72 -0.58 18.39
N ASN A 457 16.73 0.21 17.96
CA ASN A 457 16.13 1.23 18.83
C ASN A 457 15.35 0.60 20.00
N PHE A 458 14.72 -0.55 19.81
CA PHE A 458 14.06 -1.25 20.88
C PHE A 458 15.07 -1.94 21.82
N ALA A 459 15.95 -2.77 21.27
CA ALA A 459 16.91 -3.56 22.03
C ALA A 459 17.86 -2.69 22.88
N ASN A 460 18.29 -1.54 22.35
CA ASN A 460 19.15 -0.60 23.10
C ASN A 460 18.44 0.15 24.24
N LYS A 461 17.12 0.04 24.34
CA LYS A 461 16.29 0.55 25.45
C LYS A 461 15.93 -0.52 26.48
N THR A 462 16.42 -1.72 26.33
CA THR A 462 16.26 -2.81 27.31
C THR A 462 17.51 -2.94 28.17
N ASP A 463 17.41 -3.62 29.29
CA ASP A 463 18.55 -3.87 30.19
C ASP A 463 19.37 -5.08 29.72
N ALA A 464 18.71 -6.09 29.14
CA ALA A 464 19.38 -7.23 28.50
C ALA A 464 18.57 -7.81 27.36
N VAL A 465 19.27 -8.51 26.44
CA VAL A 465 18.67 -9.17 25.27
C VAL A 465 18.99 -10.65 25.28
N PHE A 466 17.99 -11.49 25.01
CA PHE A 466 18.18 -12.89 24.71
C PHE A 466 18.19 -13.14 23.19
N ALA A 467 19.18 -13.87 22.73
CA ALA A 467 19.31 -14.34 21.36
C ALA A 467 19.23 -15.87 21.33
N PRO A 468 18.44 -16.49 20.45
CA PRO A 468 18.28 -17.95 20.43
C PRO A 468 19.54 -18.70 19.96
N THR A 469 20.44 -18.06 19.20
CA THR A 469 21.66 -18.66 18.65
C THR A 469 22.82 -17.69 18.67
N ARG A 470 24.06 -18.19 18.54
CA ARG A 470 25.27 -17.37 18.38
C ARG A 470 25.20 -16.52 17.11
N SER A 471 24.73 -17.10 16.00
CA SER A 471 24.57 -16.35 14.76
C SER A 471 23.54 -15.21 14.88
N THR A 472 22.51 -15.39 15.69
CA THR A 472 21.53 -14.31 16.00
C THR A 472 22.16 -13.23 16.89
N LYS A 473 23.00 -13.61 17.87
CA LYS A 473 23.77 -12.63 18.67
C LYS A 473 24.71 -11.79 17.80
N GLU A 474 25.43 -12.41 16.88
CA GLU A 474 26.32 -11.71 15.92
C GLU A 474 25.50 -10.79 15.00
N TYR A 475 24.38 -11.26 14.48
CA TYR A 475 23.47 -10.45 13.71
C TYR A 475 22.99 -9.21 14.49
N LEU A 476 22.57 -9.36 15.74
CA LEU A 476 22.15 -8.24 16.60
C LEU A 476 23.29 -7.24 16.84
N ARG A 477 24.53 -7.73 17.02
CA ARG A 477 25.72 -6.87 17.10
C ARG A 477 25.93 -6.09 15.81
N ASN A 478 25.86 -6.75 14.66
CA ASN A 478 26.00 -6.12 13.33
C ASN A 478 24.89 -5.08 13.05
N VAL A 479 23.71 -5.27 13.61
CA VAL A 479 22.61 -4.29 13.52
C VAL A 479 22.82 -3.08 14.45
N GLY A 480 23.76 -3.16 15.39
CA GLY A 480 24.10 -2.10 16.32
C GLY A 480 23.44 -2.19 17.69
N VAL A 481 23.11 -3.40 18.14
CA VAL A 481 22.65 -3.63 19.52
C VAL A 481 23.85 -3.62 20.46
N SER A 482 23.93 -2.61 21.35
CA SER A 482 25.01 -2.40 22.30
C SER A 482 24.75 -2.98 23.69
N ARG A 483 23.53 -3.48 23.96
CA ARG A 483 23.17 -4.08 25.24
C ARG A 483 23.75 -5.49 25.41
N TYR A 484 23.82 -5.97 26.65
CA TYR A 484 24.23 -7.34 26.90
C TYR A 484 23.32 -8.34 26.18
N ILE A 485 23.94 -9.28 25.45
CA ILE A 485 23.20 -10.31 24.69
C ILE A 485 23.62 -11.67 25.23
N LYS A 486 22.68 -12.33 25.90
CA LYS A 486 22.82 -13.74 26.33
C LYS A 486 22.30 -14.65 25.22
N VAL A 487 23.09 -15.62 24.81
CA VAL A 487 22.58 -16.71 23.98
C VAL A 487 21.75 -17.63 24.88
N MET A 488 20.47 -17.77 24.53
CA MET A 488 19.52 -18.61 25.26
C MET A 488 18.56 -19.25 24.23
N PRO A 489 18.85 -20.47 23.81
CA PRO A 489 17.95 -21.22 22.94
C PRO A 489 16.62 -21.52 23.61
N THR A 490 15.58 -21.75 22.81
CA THR A 490 14.32 -22.31 23.31
C THR A 490 14.54 -23.74 23.73
N GLY A 491 14.23 -24.06 24.95
CA GLY A 491 14.42 -25.39 25.52
C GLY A 491 13.40 -26.42 25.04
N ILE A 492 13.77 -27.69 25.17
CA ILE A 492 12.91 -28.85 24.92
C ILE A 492 12.25 -29.26 26.22
N ASP A 493 10.95 -29.45 26.17
CA ASP A 493 10.13 -29.98 27.28
C ASP A 493 10.05 -31.51 27.13
N PHE A 494 10.84 -32.21 27.90
CA PHE A 494 10.95 -33.66 27.80
C PHE A 494 9.72 -34.40 28.30
N ASP A 495 8.83 -33.77 29.10
CA ASP A 495 7.54 -34.34 29.51
C ASP A 495 6.70 -34.76 28.26
N TYR A 496 6.87 -34.11 27.15
CA TYR A 496 6.19 -34.50 25.92
C TYR A 496 6.75 -35.73 25.21
N TYR A 497 7.89 -36.26 25.63
CA TYR A 497 8.54 -37.47 25.08
C TYR A 497 8.31 -38.72 25.88
N GLU A 498 7.51 -38.65 26.95
CA GLU A 498 7.14 -39.80 27.76
C GLU A 498 5.93 -40.51 27.14
N TYR A 499 6.19 -41.54 26.36
CA TYR A 499 5.17 -42.40 25.75
C TYR A 499 5.47 -43.88 26.05
N PRO A 500 4.46 -44.75 26.21
CA PRO A 500 4.64 -46.17 26.24
C PRO A 500 5.25 -46.71 24.95
N ASP A 501 6.24 -47.59 25.03
CA ASP A 501 6.91 -48.18 23.84
C ASP A 501 5.90 -48.84 22.88
N GLN A 502 4.83 -49.43 23.41
CA GLN A 502 3.80 -50.08 22.62
C GLN A 502 3.07 -49.09 21.74
N GLU A 503 2.78 -47.88 22.22
CA GLU A 503 2.10 -46.83 21.44
C GLU A 503 3.02 -46.36 20.30
N ILE A 504 4.29 -46.14 20.56
CA ILE A 504 5.28 -45.74 19.55
C ILE A 504 5.46 -46.82 18.51
N THR A 505 5.57 -48.08 18.90
CA THR A 505 5.71 -49.22 18.00
C THR A 505 4.51 -49.38 17.07
N GLN A 506 3.29 -49.21 17.61
CA GLN A 506 2.06 -49.24 16.85
C GLN A 506 2.04 -48.12 15.81
N LEU A 507 2.31 -46.88 16.25
CA LEU A 507 2.33 -45.68 15.37
C LEU A 507 3.40 -45.88 14.26
N ARG A 508 4.58 -46.37 14.62
CA ARG A 508 5.63 -46.64 13.63
C ARG A 508 5.14 -47.64 12.57
N THR A 509 4.51 -48.74 12.99
CA THR A 509 4.00 -49.77 12.08
C THR A 509 2.97 -49.18 11.10
N GLU A 510 2.08 -48.30 11.57
CA GLU A 510 1.07 -47.63 10.75
C GLU A 510 1.67 -46.61 9.74
N LEU A 511 2.81 -46.01 10.10
CA LEU A 511 3.46 -44.97 9.28
C LEU A 511 4.43 -45.55 8.25
N ILE A 512 5.21 -46.57 8.64
CA ILE A 512 6.30 -47.14 7.82
C ILE A 512 5.78 -48.04 6.71
N GLU A 513 4.59 -48.65 6.91
CA GLU A 513 4.01 -49.63 5.99
C GLU A 513 4.99 -50.77 5.67
N ASP A 514 5.31 -51.00 4.38
CA ASP A 514 6.28 -52.02 3.95
C ASP A 514 7.74 -51.53 3.88
N SER A 515 8.00 -50.29 4.34
CA SER A 515 9.35 -49.71 4.28
C SER A 515 10.21 -50.12 5.47
N LYS A 516 11.54 -49.98 5.38
CA LYS A 516 12.48 -50.27 6.43
C LYS A 516 12.82 -49.08 7.31
N HIS A 517 12.94 -47.90 6.67
CA HIS A 517 13.37 -46.67 7.33
C HIS A 517 12.27 -45.61 7.26
N LEU A 518 11.99 -44.94 8.37
CA LEU A 518 11.00 -43.85 8.47
C LEU A 518 11.71 -42.52 8.64
N LEU A 519 11.66 -41.70 7.61
CA LEU A 519 12.14 -40.33 7.61
C LEU A 519 11.02 -39.42 8.03
N ILE A 520 11.35 -38.31 8.69
CA ILE A 520 10.35 -37.29 9.12
C ILE A 520 10.85 -35.89 8.75
N SER A 521 9.92 -35.05 8.27
CA SER A 521 10.10 -33.61 8.13
C SER A 521 8.90 -32.88 8.73
N VAL A 522 9.16 -31.82 9.52
CA VAL A 522 8.12 -31.03 10.20
C VAL A 522 8.33 -29.56 9.91
N SER A 523 7.38 -28.95 9.20
CA SER A 523 7.42 -27.53 8.91
C SER A 523 6.06 -26.99 8.44
N ARG A 524 5.88 -25.66 8.40
CA ARG A 524 4.78 -25.05 7.63
C ARG A 524 4.99 -25.33 6.15
N LEU A 525 3.92 -25.69 5.43
CA LEU A 525 3.97 -25.92 3.99
C LEU A 525 3.86 -24.58 3.22
N SER A 526 4.96 -23.83 3.21
CA SER A 526 5.05 -22.49 2.63
C SER A 526 6.38 -22.33 1.86
N LYS A 527 6.41 -21.38 0.91
CA LYS A 527 7.54 -21.19 -0.03
C LYS A 527 8.88 -20.96 0.67
N GLU A 528 8.88 -20.26 1.81
CA GLU A 528 10.11 -19.95 2.57
C GLU A 528 10.77 -21.18 3.21
N LYS A 529 10.06 -22.32 3.26
CA LYS A 529 10.59 -23.58 3.82
C LYS A 529 11.30 -24.45 2.83
N ASN A 530 11.40 -24.03 1.56
CA ASN A 530 12.20 -24.70 0.51
C ASN A 530 11.81 -26.17 0.22
N LEU A 531 10.54 -26.53 0.44
CA LEU A 531 10.04 -27.92 0.36
C LEU A 531 10.27 -28.60 -1.00
N TYR A 532 10.42 -27.82 -2.07
CA TYR A 532 10.74 -28.42 -3.38
C TYR A 532 12.14 -29.03 -3.41
N PHE A 533 13.11 -28.47 -2.68
CA PHE A 533 14.41 -29.07 -2.51
C PHE A 533 14.31 -30.44 -1.78
N LEU A 534 13.50 -30.51 -0.71
CA LEU A 534 13.22 -31.76 -0.01
C LEU A 534 12.68 -32.83 -0.97
N LEU A 535 11.68 -32.46 -1.78
CA LEU A 535 11.04 -33.35 -2.73
C LEU A 535 12.02 -33.83 -3.83
N ASP A 536 12.86 -32.92 -4.34
CA ASP A 536 13.92 -33.24 -5.31
C ASP A 536 14.98 -34.15 -4.67
N GLY A 537 15.34 -33.90 -3.41
CA GLY A 537 16.26 -34.78 -2.66
C GLY A 537 15.69 -36.18 -2.45
N ILE A 538 14.42 -36.32 -2.13
CA ILE A 538 13.74 -37.62 -2.01
C ILE A 538 13.63 -38.33 -3.36
N LYS A 539 13.37 -37.58 -4.43
CA LYS A 539 13.41 -38.14 -5.79
C LYS A 539 14.79 -38.67 -6.13
N ASN A 540 15.83 -37.89 -5.83
CA ASN A 540 17.22 -38.30 -6.03
C ASN A 540 17.57 -39.56 -5.20
N LEU A 541 17.15 -39.63 -3.93
CA LEU A 541 17.35 -40.80 -3.06
C LEU A 541 16.69 -42.03 -3.64
N LYS A 542 15.44 -41.93 -4.12
CA LYS A 542 14.72 -43.03 -4.77
C LYS A 542 15.43 -43.53 -6.06
N GLU A 543 15.94 -42.61 -6.88
CA GLU A 543 16.49 -42.93 -8.19
C GLU A 543 17.92 -43.48 -8.11
N ASN A 544 18.67 -43.13 -7.09
CA ASN A 544 20.12 -43.42 -7.01
C ASN A 544 20.52 -44.36 -5.87
N THR A 545 19.56 -44.86 -5.07
CA THR A 545 19.86 -45.80 -3.97
C THR A 545 18.90 -46.99 -3.94
N GLU A 546 19.30 -48.08 -3.28
CA GLU A 546 18.46 -49.26 -3.01
C GLU A 546 17.77 -49.19 -1.63
N LEU A 547 17.71 -47.98 -1.03
CA LEU A 547 17.08 -47.78 0.28
C LEU A 547 15.58 -48.01 0.21
N ASN A 548 15.08 -48.84 1.12
CA ASN A 548 13.63 -48.97 1.37
C ASN A 548 13.23 -48.03 2.47
N PHE A 549 12.60 -46.90 2.12
CA PHE A 549 12.26 -45.83 3.04
C PHE A 549 10.88 -45.23 2.78
N LYS A 550 10.33 -44.58 3.82
CA LYS A 550 9.14 -43.76 3.77
C LYS A 550 9.42 -42.38 4.42
N LEU A 551 9.05 -41.30 3.77
CA LEU A 551 9.06 -39.95 4.36
C LEU A 551 7.66 -39.53 4.80
N ILE A 552 7.51 -39.15 6.05
CA ILE A 552 6.32 -38.44 6.52
C ILE A 552 6.60 -36.94 6.59
N ILE A 553 5.69 -36.15 6.05
CA ILE A 553 5.73 -34.70 6.14
C ILE A 553 4.57 -34.23 7.01
N ILE A 554 4.89 -33.55 8.11
CA ILE A 554 3.92 -33.03 9.08
C ILE A 554 3.85 -31.51 8.98
N GLY A 555 2.66 -30.98 8.76
CA GLY A 555 2.37 -29.57 8.70
C GLY A 555 1.22 -29.22 7.77
N SER A 556 0.90 -27.95 7.71
CA SER A 556 -0.11 -27.37 6.81
C SER A 556 0.38 -26.03 6.25
N GLY A 557 -0.23 -25.57 5.16
CA GLY A 557 0.12 -24.28 4.55
C GLY A 557 -0.31 -24.19 3.09
N SER A 558 -0.03 -23.04 2.49
CA SER A 558 -0.47 -22.67 1.14
C SER A 558 0.08 -23.56 0.03
N GLU A 559 1.23 -24.20 0.25
CA GLU A 559 1.86 -25.06 -0.76
C GLU A 559 1.34 -26.53 -0.75
N LYS A 560 0.40 -26.88 0.13
CA LYS A 560 -0.07 -28.27 0.30
C LYS A 560 -0.53 -28.92 -1.01
N GLU A 561 -1.34 -28.23 -1.80
CA GLU A 561 -1.87 -28.79 -3.05
C GLU A 561 -0.80 -28.87 -4.16
N ASN A 562 0.12 -27.91 -4.19
CA ASN A 562 1.26 -27.94 -5.10
C ASN A 562 2.20 -29.10 -4.80
N ILE A 563 2.47 -29.36 -3.51
CA ILE A 563 3.27 -30.51 -3.03
C ILE A 563 2.60 -31.83 -3.41
N LYS A 564 1.30 -31.99 -3.21
CA LYS A 564 0.54 -33.16 -3.65
C LYS A 564 0.64 -33.38 -5.15
N LYS A 565 0.58 -32.31 -5.95
CA LYS A 565 0.76 -32.38 -7.39
C LYS A 565 2.15 -32.88 -7.74
N PHE A 566 3.21 -32.30 -7.14
CA PHE A 566 4.60 -32.73 -7.37
C PHE A 566 4.81 -34.22 -7.05
N ILE A 567 4.28 -34.68 -5.91
CA ILE A 567 4.34 -36.10 -5.49
C ILE A 567 3.71 -37.04 -6.54
N ARG A 568 2.55 -36.64 -7.10
CA ARG A 568 1.89 -37.41 -8.15
C ARG A 568 2.70 -37.44 -9.45
N ASP A 569 3.13 -36.26 -9.90
CA ASP A 569 3.77 -36.06 -11.20
C ASP A 569 5.16 -36.77 -11.27
N ASN A 570 5.81 -36.99 -10.11
CA ASN A 570 7.11 -37.66 -9.99
C ASN A 570 7.01 -39.10 -9.44
N ASN A 571 5.82 -39.70 -9.36
CA ASN A 571 5.59 -41.08 -8.87
C ASN A 571 6.18 -41.33 -7.45
N LEU A 572 6.02 -40.35 -6.53
CA LEU A 572 6.54 -40.41 -5.17
C LEU A 572 5.49 -40.81 -4.11
N LYS A 573 4.30 -41.25 -4.51
CA LYS A 573 3.18 -41.58 -3.60
C LYS A 573 3.54 -42.69 -2.60
N ASP A 574 4.31 -43.69 -3.04
CA ASP A 574 4.71 -44.80 -2.20
C ASP A 574 5.83 -44.43 -1.22
N TYR A 575 6.53 -43.32 -1.48
CA TYR A 575 7.67 -42.84 -0.69
C TYR A 575 7.32 -41.68 0.24
N ILE A 576 6.27 -40.89 -0.04
CA ILE A 576 5.94 -39.71 0.73
C ILE A 576 4.49 -39.73 1.19
N LYS A 577 4.29 -39.55 2.50
CA LYS A 577 2.98 -39.42 3.15
C LYS A 577 2.80 -38.05 3.82
N LEU A 578 1.77 -37.30 3.41
CA LEU A 578 1.42 -36.03 4.04
C LEU A 578 0.45 -36.27 5.19
N ILE A 579 0.89 -36.06 6.42
CA ILE A 579 0.08 -36.30 7.64
C ILE A 579 -0.89 -35.12 7.89
N GLY A 580 -0.51 -33.90 7.49
CA GLY A 580 -1.24 -32.69 7.83
C GLY A 580 -0.77 -32.07 9.15
N ALA A 581 -1.53 -31.13 9.69
CA ALA A 581 -1.20 -30.50 10.96
C ALA A 581 -1.47 -31.46 12.13
N VAL A 582 -0.51 -31.57 13.05
CA VAL A 582 -0.58 -32.35 14.29
C VAL A 582 -0.54 -31.40 15.48
N ASP A 583 -1.29 -31.72 16.54
CA ASP A 583 -1.21 -30.98 17.79
C ASP A 583 0.23 -31.01 18.33
N TYR A 584 0.78 -29.84 18.67
CA TYR A 584 2.16 -29.72 19.16
C TYR A 584 2.46 -30.58 20.39
N ARG A 585 1.45 -30.93 21.19
CA ARG A 585 1.56 -31.84 22.35
C ARG A 585 1.76 -33.31 21.96
N LYS A 586 1.39 -33.65 20.73
CA LYS A 586 1.44 -35.03 20.23
C LYS A 586 2.54 -35.22 19.15
N ILE A 587 3.27 -34.16 18.80
CA ILE A 587 4.27 -34.24 17.72
C ILE A 587 5.44 -35.13 18.11
N ALA A 588 5.80 -35.15 19.41
CA ALA A 588 6.92 -35.91 19.92
C ALA A 588 6.84 -37.42 19.62
N ARG A 589 5.64 -38.02 19.63
CA ARG A 589 5.47 -39.45 19.28
C ARG A 589 5.86 -39.76 17.84
N TYR A 590 5.75 -38.80 16.91
CA TYR A 590 6.17 -39.00 15.54
C TYR A 590 7.70 -38.93 15.44
N TYR A 591 8.36 -38.07 16.20
CA TYR A 591 9.80 -38.07 16.30
C TYR A 591 10.33 -39.36 16.93
N LEU A 592 9.69 -39.86 17.99
CA LEU A 592 10.07 -41.15 18.60
C LEU A 592 9.85 -42.34 17.69
N ALA A 593 8.90 -42.27 16.75
CA ALA A 593 8.63 -43.33 15.78
C ALA A 593 9.57 -43.31 14.56
N ALA A 594 10.22 -42.17 14.28
CA ALA A 594 11.07 -42.00 13.11
C ALA A 594 12.52 -42.35 13.35
N ASP A 595 13.28 -42.59 12.27
CA ASP A 595 14.70 -42.91 12.30
C ASP A 595 15.58 -41.71 12.00
N LEU A 596 15.14 -40.82 11.12
CA LEU A 596 15.95 -39.69 10.66
C LEU A 596 15.10 -38.47 10.41
N PHE A 597 15.56 -37.31 10.88
CA PHE A 597 14.95 -36.05 10.56
C PHE A 597 15.60 -35.39 9.35
N VAL A 598 14.80 -35.00 8.37
CA VAL A 598 15.27 -34.36 7.14
C VAL A 598 14.73 -32.95 7.04
N PHE A 599 15.62 -31.98 6.71
CA PHE A 599 15.30 -30.57 6.79
C PHE A 599 15.90 -29.73 5.67
N ASP A 600 15.14 -28.83 5.13
CA ASP A 600 15.44 -28.08 3.91
C ASP A 600 15.32 -26.56 4.06
N SER A 601 14.85 -26.05 5.21
CA SER A 601 14.61 -24.62 5.44
C SER A 601 15.92 -23.82 5.53
N THR A 602 16.02 -22.75 4.75
CA THR A 602 17.15 -21.80 4.77
C THR A 602 16.89 -20.54 5.61
N THR A 603 15.70 -20.45 6.26
CA THR A 603 15.24 -19.22 6.92
C THR A 603 15.12 -19.32 8.44
N GLU A 604 15.71 -20.33 9.05
CA GLU A 604 15.61 -20.57 10.49
C GLU A 604 16.33 -19.50 11.33
N THR A 605 15.75 -19.23 12.51
CA THR A 605 16.38 -18.40 13.55
C THR A 605 17.07 -19.29 14.60
N GLN A 606 16.49 -20.42 14.93
CA GLN A 606 17.04 -21.43 15.85
C GLN A 606 16.89 -22.86 15.34
N GLY A 607 15.85 -23.14 14.51
CA GLY A 607 15.55 -24.50 14.10
C GLY A 607 15.07 -25.40 15.21
N MET A 608 14.08 -24.96 16.00
CA MET A 608 13.52 -25.70 17.15
C MET A 608 13.12 -27.13 16.79
N VAL A 609 12.57 -27.33 15.58
CA VAL A 609 12.15 -28.67 15.10
C VAL A 609 13.30 -29.67 15.00
N LEU A 610 14.55 -29.19 14.82
CA LEU A 610 15.73 -30.06 14.81
C LEU A 610 16.02 -30.60 16.22
N LEU A 611 15.99 -29.73 17.24
CA LEU A 611 16.16 -30.14 18.63
C LEU A 611 15.02 -31.04 19.08
N GLU A 612 13.79 -30.77 18.62
CA GLU A 612 12.63 -31.64 18.88
C GLU A 612 12.83 -33.03 18.26
N ALA A 613 13.34 -33.10 17.03
CA ALA A 613 13.66 -34.38 16.40
C ALA A 613 14.80 -35.11 17.14
N MET A 614 15.86 -34.39 17.50
CA MET A 614 17.00 -34.94 18.26
C MET A 614 16.57 -35.46 19.64
N ALA A 615 15.59 -34.83 20.29
CA ALA A 615 14.98 -35.32 21.53
C ALA A 615 14.27 -36.67 21.34
N GLY A 616 13.82 -36.98 20.13
CA GLY A 616 13.28 -38.27 19.70
C GLY A 616 14.33 -39.23 19.16
N TYR A 617 15.62 -39.03 19.45
CA TYR A 617 16.73 -39.82 18.98
C TYR A 617 16.96 -39.78 17.46
N ASN A 618 16.48 -38.77 16.73
CA ASN A 618 16.69 -38.67 15.30
C ASN A 618 17.97 -37.90 14.97
N PRO A 619 18.96 -38.48 14.30
CA PRO A 619 20.00 -37.76 13.63
C PRO A 619 19.38 -36.81 12.58
N VAL A 620 20.08 -35.76 12.23
CA VAL A 620 19.53 -34.75 11.32
C VAL A 620 20.35 -34.63 10.04
N VAL A 621 19.68 -34.61 8.88
CA VAL A 621 20.29 -34.18 7.62
C VAL A 621 19.60 -32.91 7.14
N ALA A 622 20.36 -31.80 7.08
CA ALA A 622 19.81 -30.48 6.79
C ALA A 622 20.61 -29.74 5.72
N VAL A 623 19.92 -28.82 5.02
CA VAL A 623 20.58 -27.81 4.19
C VAL A 623 21.19 -26.73 5.08
N LYS A 624 22.43 -26.31 4.82
CA LYS A 624 23.12 -25.25 5.57
C LYS A 624 22.30 -23.97 5.68
N SER A 625 22.10 -23.51 6.90
CA SER A 625 21.49 -22.20 7.18
C SER A 625 21.99 -21.65 8.50
N SER A 626 22.00 -20.32 8.65
CA SER A 626 22.58 -19.64 9.82
C SER A 626 21.89 -19.96 11.15
N GLY A 627 20.65 -20.47 11.14
CA GLY A 627 19.89 -20.77 12.36
C GLY A 627 20.12 -22.17 12.92
N ILE A 628 20.88 -23.02 12.22
CA ILE A 628 21.08 -24.43 12.61
C ILE A 628 22.56 -24.76 12.89
N ASP A 629 23.46 -23.79 12.68
CA ASP A 629 24.92 -24.01 12.81
C ASP A 629 25.34 -24.38 14.24
N ASP A 630 24.62 -23.86 15.24
CA ASP A 630 24.87 -24.14 16.66
C ASP A 630 24.28 -25.49 17.12
N VAL A 631 23.43 -26.13 16.29
CA VAL A 631 22.64 -27.33 16.69
C VAL A 631 23.20 -28.60 16.03
N ILE A 632 23.61 -28.53 14.75
CA ILE A 632 24.12 -29.68 14.03
C ILE A 632 25.64 -29.62 13.96
N GLU A 633 26.28 -30.69 14.43
CA GLU A 633 27.70 -30.91 14.28
C GLU A 633 27.92 -32.11 13.32
N ASN A 634 28.60 -31.81 12.17
CA ASN A 634 28.81 -32.80 11.12
C ASN A 634 29.53 -34.05 11.60
N GLY A 635 28.93 -35.23 11.35
CA GLY A 635 29.47 -36.51 11.75
C GLY A 635 29.30 -36.85 13.25
N TYR A 636 28.71 -35.92 14.04
CA TYR A 636 28.42 -36.15 15.46
C TYR A 636 26.95 -36.49 15.69
N ASN A 637 26.03 -35.57 15.35
CA ASN A 637 24.59 -35.73 15.53
C ASN A 637 23.79 -35.59 14.23
N GLY A 638 24.48 -35.51 13.09
CA GLY A 638 23.90 -35.39 11.77
C GLY A 638 24.82 -34.70 10.77
N TYR A 639 24.26 -34.16 9.70
CA TYR A 639 25.00 -33.49 8.65
C TYR A 639 24.31 -32.22 8.15
N LYS A 640 25.13 -31.21 7.86
CA LYS A 640 24.74 -30.00 7.10
C LYS A 640 25.34 -30.08 5.71
N THR A 641 24.52 -30.04 4.68
CA THR A 641 24.97 -30.08 3.27
C THR A 641 24.73 -28.74 2.58
N GLU A 642 25.45 -28.50 1.48
CA GLU A 642 25.06 -27.49 0.52
C GLU A 642 23.66 -27.82 -0.04
N ALA A 643 23.00 -26.86 -0.69
CA ALA A 643 21.71 -27.06 -1.37
C ALA A 643 21.91 -27.86 -2.68
N ASP A 644 22.34 -29.11 -2.54
CA ASP A 644 22.63 -30.08 -3.61
C ASP A 644 21.90 -31.40 -3.27
N PRO A 645 20.86 -31.79 -4.05
CA PRO A 645 20.07 -32.97 -3.77
C PRO A 645 20.91 -34.25 -3.71
N ALA A 646 21.96 -34.39 -4.52
CA ALA A 646 22.81 -35.58 -4.53
C ALA A 646 23.66 -35.68 -3.26
N LYS A 647 24.27 -34.59 -2.81
CA LYS A 647 25.05 -34.58 -1.56
C LYS A 647 24.16 -34.82 -0.34
N TRP A 648 22.94 -34.28 -0.39
CA TRP A 648 21.95 -34.42 0.69
C TRP A 648 21.46 -35.87 0.78
N SER A 649 21.09 -36.49 -0.35
CA SER A 649 20.67 -37.89 -0.43
C SER A 649 21.80 -38.85 -0.01
N PHE A 650 23.04 -38.60 -0.42
CA PHE A 650 24.21 -39.38 -0.02
C PHE A 650 24.37 -39.42 1.51
N ARG A 651 24.17 -38.30 2.22
CA ARG A 651 24.26 -38.26 3.68
C ARG A 651 23.13 -39.05 4.38
N ILE A 652 21.94 -39.06 3.78
CA ILE A 652 20.83 -39.88 4.27
C ILE A 652 21.18 -41.38 4.10
N GLU A 653 21.64 -41.75 2.92
CA GLU A 653 22.03 -43.14 2.63
C GLU A 653 23.14 -43.60 3.58
N GLU A 654 24.21 -42.82 3.73
CA GLU A 654 25.34 -43.12 4.62
C GLU A 654 24.87 -43.37 6.06
N LEU A 655 24.04 -42.49 6.63
CA LEU A 655 23.51 -42.64 7.98
C LEU A 655 22.62 -43.89 8.15
N LEU A 656 21.79 -44.22 7.16
CA LEU A 656 20.85 -45.33 7.26
C LEU A 656 21.44 -46.70 6.93
N THR A 657 22.56 -46.73 6.19
CA THR A 657 23.25 -47.97 5.84
C THR A 657 24.35 -48.37 6.84
N GLU A 658 25.04 -47.39 7.44
CA GLU A 658 26.12 -47.61 8.41
C GLU A 658 25.59 -47.68 9.85
N GLN A 659 25.23 -48.86 10.32
CA GLN A 659 24.57 -49.08 11.62
C GLN A 659 25.31 -48.46 12.82
N LYS A 660 26.65 -48.52 12.84
CA LYS A 660 27.45 -47.95 13.95
C LYS A 660 27.37 -46.41 13.93
N LEU A 661 27.48 -45.80 12.76
CA LEU A 661 27.37 -44.36 12.57
C LEU A 661 25.97 -43.86 12.99
N TYR A 662 24.94 -44.60 12.55
CA TYR A 662 23.56 -44.30 12.92
C TYR A 662 23.35 -44.29 14.45
N GLN A 663 23.74 -45.38 15.14
CA GLN A 663 23.58 -45.51 16.60
C GLN A 663 24.30 -44.39 17.33
N GLN A 664 25.57 -44.11 16.97
CA GLN A 664 26.32 -43.01 17.59
C GLN A 664 25.67 -41.65 17.35
N SER A 665 25.26 -41.37 16.11
CA SER A 665 24.60 -40.10 15.77
C SER A 665 23.26 -39.94 16.46
N SER A 666 22.49 -41.01 16.63
CA SER A 666 21.21 -41.03 17.34
C SER A 666 21.38 -40.69 18.83
N GLU A 667 22.33 -41.36 19.52
CA GLU A 667 22.64 -41.06 20.93
C GLU A 667 23.18 -39.63 21.10
N ASN A 668 24.04 -39.19 20.20
CA ASN A 668 24.58 -37.83 20.23
C ASN A 668 23.51 -36.76 19.95
N ALA A 669 22.56 -37.05 19.08
CA ALA A 669 21.40 -36.19 18.85
C ALA A 669 20.59 -36.02 20.14
N ARG A 670 20.31 -37.11 20.86
CA ARG A 670 19.61 -37.05 22.16
C ARG A 670 20.40 -36.24 23.19
N LYS A 671 21.71 -36.47 23.35
CA LYS A 671 22.57 -35.69 24.25
C LYS A 671 22.58 -34.20 23.92
N MET A 672 22.61 -33.89 22.61
CA MET A 672 22.51 -32.49 22.17
C MET A 672 21.19 -31.88 22.61
N ALA A 673 20.05 -32.54 22.39
CA ALA A 673 18.75 -32.04 22.81
C ALA A 673 18.65 -31.87 24.34
N GLU A 674 19.24 -32.74 25.14
CA GLU A 674 19.27 -32.68 26.62
C GLU A 674 20.00 -31.40 27.08
N SER A 675 21.07 -31.00 26.42
CA SER A 675 21.77 -29.73 26.73
C SER A 675 20.94 -28.47 26.42
N TYR A 676 19.79 -28.64 25.80
CA TYR A 676 18.82 -27.60 25.48
C TYR A 676 17.48 -27.86 26.18
N SER A 677 17.46 -28.36 27.40
CA SER A 677 16.22 -28.60 28.16
C SER A 677 15.55 -27.30 28.60
N ILE A 678 14.26 -27.36 28.97
CA ILE A 678 13.57 -26.20 29.53
C ILE A 678 14.13 -25.79 30.92
N GLU A 679 14.69 -26.71 31.66
CA GLU A 679 15.33 -26.49 32.96
C GLU A 679 16.57 -25.60 32.76
N GLU A 680 17.46 -25.92 31.81
CA GLU A 680 18.63 -25.11 31.47
C GLU A 680 18.23 -23.72 30.98
N MET A 681 17.20 -23.63 30.16
CA MET A 681 16.65 -22.34 29.68
C MET A 681 16.11 -21.52 30.84
N GLY A 682 15.36 -22.13 31.76
CA GLY A 682 14.81 -21.47 32.97
C GLY A 682 15.90 -20.93 33.86
N GLU A 683 16.95 -21.72 34.10
CA GLU A 683 18.11 -21.33 34.92
C GLU A 683 18.88 -20.17 34.28
N ALA A 684 19.14 -20.24 32.97
CA ALA A 684 19.81 -19.16 32.24
C ALA A 684 19.03 -17.85 32.25
N ALA A 685 17.68 -17.93 32.17
CA ALA A 685 16.82 -16.76 32.25
C ALA A 685 16.78 -16.18 33.66
N GLU A 686 16.62 -17.03 34.70
CA GLU A 686 16.60 -16.61 36.07
C GLU A 686 17.89 -15.90 36.50
N LYS A 687 19.04 -16.47 36.16
CA LYS A 687 20.35 -15.83 36.39
C LYS A 687 20.45 -14.44 35.79
N LEU A 688 20.00 -14.27 34.54
CA LEU A 688 20.02 -12.96 33.90
C LEU A 688 19.01 -11.98 34.49
N TYR A 689 17.86 -12.44 34.94
CA TYR A 689 16.85 -11.58 35.59
C TYR A 689 17.38 -11.02 36.93
N TYR A 690 17.97 -11.83 37.76
CA TYR A 690 18.58 -11.33 39.02
C TYR A 690 19.69 -10.33 38.73
N LYS A 691 20.49 -10.57 37.70
CA LYS A 691 21.57 -9.69 37.31
C LYS A 691 21.06 -8.29 36.86
N ILE A 692 20.04 -8.23 36.04
CA ILE A 692 19.49 -6.92 35.60
C ILE A 692 18.72 -6.22 36.73
N LEU A 693 18.12 -6.97 37.70
CA LEU A 693 17.51 -6.42 38.89
C LEU A 693 18.54 -5.74 39.78
N GLN A 694 19.68 -6.39 40.02
CA GLN A 694 20.77 -5.81 40.80
C GLN A 694 21.30 -4.52 40.14
N LEU A 695 21.57 -4.57 38.85
CA LEU A 695 22.07 -3.37 38.11
C LEU A 695 21.07 -2.22 38.19
N LYS A 696 19.79 -2.49 38.16
CA LYS A 696 18.75 -1.46 38.22
C LYS A 696 18.64 -0.81 39.60
N LYS A 697 18.95 -1.55 40.70
CA LYS A 697 19.00 -1.01 42.07
C LYS A 697 20.16 -0.06 42.30
N TYR A 698 21.24 -0.16 41.52
CA TYR A 698 22.44 0.71 41.60
C TYR A 698 22.45 1.90 40.60
N GLN A 699 21.47 1.99 39.70
CA GLN A 699 21.21 3.13 38.82
C GLN A 699 20.15 4.05 39.40
#